data_75db8d3b7932ce5aacdb0261799699a9
#
_entry.id   75db8d3b7932ce5aacdb0261799699a9
#
_cell.length_a   1.000
_cell.length_b   1.000
_cell.length_c   1.000
_cell.angle_alpha   90.00
_cell.angle_beta   90.00
_cell.angle_gamma   90.00
#
_symmetry.space_group_name_H-M   'P 1'
#
loop_
_entity.id
_entity.type
_entity.pdbx_description
1 polymer ?
#
loop_
_entity_poly.entity_id
_entity_poly.type
_entity_poly.pdbx_seq_one_letter_code
_entity_poly.pdbx_strand_id
1 'polypeptide(L)'
;DPKHIEVQVLGDKYGNVVHLFDRDCSVQRRHQKVIEFAPAFTVSQPVREKILADAVRLSKHVGYKNAGTLEFLVDADENYYFIEMNPRIQVEHTVSEEVTGIDIVQAQILIEEGYPLSAPEIGISSQEDVHCNGYSVQLRITTEDPANNFMPDTGKINVYRSPAGNGIRLDGGTAHTGAEVTPYYDSLLVKIIAHDRTFKGVTNKAIRAIKETRIRGVKTNIPFLINVLQSETWSEGKCTTTFIEKTPELFRFIPGKDRASKIAEFIGNQIVNESKGQKPQFDPIVVPSFGKTENGKTIEVPGARDTFLKMGAKAYTQSLLKEKRLLVTDTSMRDAHQSLMATRLRTNDLMAAAPATNMAMANAFSVEAWGGATFDVAYRFLKESPWVRLQQLRAAMPNTLIQMLLRASNAVGYANYPDNVVQKFIEVSAERGIDVFRIFDSLNWVENMKMPIEVALNTGKIVEGSICYTGDILDPNETKYTLDYYIRKAKELEAMGCHIFAIKDMAGLLKPYAAKELFSTLKKELHIPLHLHTHDTTGNGVSTVLMAAEAGVDIVDLAIQSMSSLTSQPSMNAVVEALKGTERDTGLNTEQLIELSHYYQGVRQIFTGFESEMKTPNTEIYKYEIPGGQYSNLLAQVKAMGSADQFEEIKHLYKDANDLLGNIVKVTPSSKVVGDMAIFMSKNGLTKDNIMTEGAEVSYPDSVVDYFLGNIGQPEGGFPADLQKIVLKGQKPIEGRAGALLPPADWEAIEKHLHEAHALKKVNPRNVLSYALYPKVYDDYVNHEEVYTDVSKLSSDVFFFGLAKGEETSIEIGEGKDILIKYIDMTEPNTEGIRTLTFEINGVMREIKVLDKHLEVKSDGKLKADKNNPFHLGSSI
;
A
#
# COMPACT_ATOMS: atom_id res chain seq x y z
N ASP A 1 49.88 -7.93 1.25
CA ASP A 1 48.89 -6.90 0.88
C ASP A 1 49.49 -5.53 1.12
N PRO A 2 50.22 -4.94 0.14
CA PRO A 2 50.85 -3.67 0.31
C PRO A 2 49.89 -2.50 0.17
N LYS A 3 50.31 -1.35 0.67
CA LYS A 3 49.76 -0.04 0.30
C LYS A 3 50.45 0.48 -0.95
N HIS A 4 49.74 1.23 -1.76
CA HIS A 4 50.26 1.93 -2.92
C HIS A 4 50.34 3.42 -2.60
N ILE A 5 51.59 3.90 -2.42
CA ILE A 5 51.89 5.26 -2.01
C ILE A 5 52.57 5.98 -3.18
N GLU A 6 52.16 7.19 -3.44
CA GLU A 6 52.68 8.02 -4.51
C GLU A 6 53.24 9.34 -3.98
N VAL A 7 54.30 9.83 -4.57
CA VAL A 7 54.88 11.15 -4.27
C VAL A 7 54.77 12.03 -5.50
N GLN A 8 54.03 13.14 -5.38
CA GLN A 8 54.03 14.19 -6.38
C GLN A 8 55.30 15.01 -6.30
N VAL A 9 56.01 15.14 -7.39
CA VAL A 9 57.20 16.02 -7.51
C VAL A 9 56.94 17.09 -8.56
N LEU A 10 57.61 18.21 -8.37
CA LEU A 10 57.67 19.33 -9.30
C LEU A 10 59.12 19.82 -9.40
N GLY A 11 59.65 19.87 -10.64
CA GLY A 11 61.00 20.28 -10.92
C GLY A 11 61.09 21.39 -11.95
N ASP A 12 61.97 22.41 -11.73
CA ASP A 12 62.15 23.48 -12.71
C ASP A 12 63.30 23.19 -13.66
N LYS A 13 63.57 24.09 -14.61
CA LYS A 13 64.63 24.01 -15.57
C LYS A 13 66.04 24.37 -14.96
N TYR A 14 66.02 24.80 -13.69
CA TYR A 14 67.23 25.25 -12.98
C TYR A 14 67.74 24.21 -11.96
N GLY A 15 67.11 23.04 -11.90
CA GLY A 15 67.55 21.95 -11.06
C GLY A 15 66.97 21.95 -9.65
N ASN A 16 65.95 22.84 -9.38
CA ASN A 16 65.17 22.81 -8.16
C ASN A 16 64.14 21.77 -8.30
N VAL A 17 63.94 20.89 -7.28
CA VAL A 17 62.92 19.86 -7.21
C VAL A 17 62.40 19.86 -5.80
N VAL A 18 61.05 19.90 -5.69
CA VAL A 18 60.32 19.76 -4.45
C VAL A 18 59.30 18.63 -4.55
N HIS A 19 58.88 18.08 -3.42
CA HIS A 19 57.72 17.20 -3.36
C HIS A 19 56.47 17.98 -2.90
N LEU A 20 55.31 17.58 -3.40
CA LEU A 20 53.99 18.09 -3.02
C LEU A 20 53.23 17.06 -2.18
N PHE A 21 53.94 16.43 -1.26
CA PHE A 21 53.53 15.34 -0.36
C PHE A 21 53.07 14.06 -1.08
N ASP A 22 52.58 13.15 -0.28
CA ASP A 22 52.23 11.79 -0.65
C ASP A 22 50.72 11.62 -0.81
N ARG A 23 50.35 10.63 -1.64
CA ARG A 23 49.00 10.15 -1.84
C ARG A 23 48.91 8.66 -1.47
N ASP A 24 47.81 8.22 -0.88
CA ASP A 24 47.47 6.81 -0.76
C ASP A 24 46.47 6.44 -1.88
N CYS A 25 46.91 5.55 -2.75
CA CYS A 25 46.15 5.06 -3.92
C CYS A 25 45.85 3.56 -3.78
N SER A 26 45.78 3.04 -2.57
CA SER A 26 45.58 1.62 -2.29
C SER A 26 44.20 1.10 -2.63
N VAL A 27 43.15 1.95 -2.69
CA VAL A 27 41.81 1.52 -3.07
C VAL A 27 41.72 1.31 -4.58
N GLN A 28 42.00 0.08 -4.99
CA GLN A 28 42.13 -0.32 -6.39
C GLN A 28 41.26 -1.54 -6.68
N ARG A 29 40.79 -1.60 -7.94
CA ARG A 29 40.15 -2.79 -8.49
C ARG A 29 40.91 -3.22 -9.75
N ARG A 30 41.46 -4.44 -9.77
CA ARG A 30 42.24 -4.95 -10.90
C ARG A 30 43.33 -3.96 -11.33
N HIS A 31 44.05 -3.40 -10.35
CA HIS A 31 45.12 -2.39 -10.51
C HIS A 31 44.64 -1.03 -11.05
N GLN A 32 43.34 -0.78 -11.16
CA GLN A 32 42.80 0.54 -11.46
C GLN A 32 42.41 1.25 -10.16
N LYS A 33 42.93 2.46 -9.97
CA LYS A 33 42.64 3.32 -8.82
C LYS A 33 41.16 3.76 -8.87
N VAL A 34 40.47 3.71 -7.72
CA VAL A 34 39.06 4.04 -7.59
C VAL A 34 38.82 5.21 -6.66
N ILE A 35 39.53 5.23 -5.54
CA ILE A 35 39.55 6.31 -4.56
C ILE A 35 40.98 6.57 -4.17
N GLU A 36 41.37 7.84 -4.20
CA GLU A 36 42.68 8.29 -3.77
C GLU A 36 42.53 9.35 -2.66
N PHE A 37 43.51 9.41 -1.75
CA PHE A 37 43.51 10.46 -0.73
C PHE A 37 44.92 10.96 -0.39
N ALA A 38 44.99 12.17 0.10
CA ALA A 38 46.22 12.81 0.58
C ALA A 38 45.97 13.48 1.94
N PRO A 39 46.99 13.53 2.82
CA PRO A 39 48.23 12.77 2.79
C PRO A 39 48.05 11.30 3.19
N ALA A 40 49.00 10.43 2.91
CA ALA A 40 49.00 9.01 3.25
C ALA A 40 49.27 8.78 4.75
N PHE A 41 48.43 9.30 5.62
CA PHE A 41 48.57 9.39 7.07
C PHE A 41 48.68 8.03 7.78
N THR A 42 48.33 6.96 7.10
CA THR A 42 48.34 5.59 7.63
C THR A 42 49.70 4.88 7.54
N VAL A 43 50.65 5.49 6.86
CA VAL A 43 52.08 5.12 6.88
C VAL A 43 52.74 5.97 7.95
N SER A 44 53.62 5.38 8.74
CA SER A 44 54.29 6.10 9.83
C SER A 44 55.09 7.32 9.33
N GLN A 45 55.13 8.37 10.11
CA GLN A 45 55.86 9.62 9.78
C GLN A 45 57.30 9.40 9.35
N PRO A 46 58.10 8.57 10.04
CA PRO A 46 59.52 8.34 9.64
C PRO A 46 59.65 7.65 8.26
N VAL A 47 58.71 6.76 7.91
CA VAL A 47 58.74 6.08 6.62
C VAL A 47 58.29 7.03 5.52
N ARG A 48 57.24 7.83 5.74
CA ARG A 48 56.80 8.87 4.81
C ARG A 48 57.93 9.87 4.50
N GLU A 49 58.62 10.37 5.52
CA GLU A 49 59.76 11.30 5.34
C GLU A 49 60.86 10.70 4.48
N LYS A 50 61.18 9.40 4.66
CA LYS A 50 62.13 8.70 3.82
C LYS A 50 61.68 8.59 2.37
N ILE A 51 60.42 8.20 2.14
CA ILE A 51 59.82 8.07 0.81
C ILE A 51 59.83 9.43 0.10
N LEU A 52 59.45 10.51 0.78
CA LEU A 52 59.48 11.87 0.24
C LEU A 52 60.88 12.32 -0.11
N ALA A 53 61.87 12.08 0.78
CA ALA A 53 63.26 12.41 0.55
C ALA A 53 63.86 11.62 -0.64
N ASP A 54 63.58 10.33 -0.73
CA ASP A 54 64.06 9.48 -1.83
C ASP A 54 63.40 9.88 -3.17
N ALA A 55 62.12 10.28 -3.19
CA ALA A 55 61.47 10.78 -4.38
C ALA A 55 62.14 12.05 -4.92
N VAL A 56 62.48 13.00 -4.05
CA VAL A 56 63.27 14.21 -4.44
C VAL A 56 64.65 13.86 -4.88
N ARG A 57 65.32 12.95 -4.14
CA ARG A 57 66.67 12.49 -4.46
C ARG A 57 66.76 11.83 -5.84
N LEU A 58 65.82 10.92 -6.14
CA LEU A 58 65.73 10.24 -7.43
C LEU A 58 65.47 11.25 -8.57
N SER A 59 64.50 12.16 -8.36
CA SER A 59 64.12 13.17 -9.35
C SER A 59 65.31 14.14 -9.64
N LYS A 60 66.04 14.56 -8.62
CA LYS A 60 67.26 15.38 -8.80
C LYS A 60 68.36 14.62 -9.53
N HIS A 61 68.59 13.35 -9.22
CA HIS A 61 69.58 12.51 -9.84
C HIS A 61 69.40 12.37 -11.35
N VAL A 62 68.19 12.23 -11.81
CA VAL A 62 67.84 12.13 -13.23
C VAL A 62 67.63 13.49 -13.91
N GLY A 63 67.76 14.59 -13.18
CA GLY A 63 67.57 15.95 -13.69
C GLY A 63 66.17 16.19 -14.16
N TYR A 64 65.16 15.67 -13.39
CA TYR A 64 63.74 15.70 -13.75
C TYR A 64 63.20 17.14 -13.79
N LYS A 65 62.40 17.41 -14.79
CA LYS A 65 61.73 18.71 -15.01
C LYS A 65 60.23 18.52 -15.16
N ASN A 66 59.48 19.53 -14.71
CA ASN A 66 58.03 19.58 -14.76
C ASN A 66 57.36 18.69 -13.68
N ALA A 67 56.06 18.38 -13.78
CA ALA A 67 55.35 17.55 -12.82
C ALA A 67 55.56 16.07 -13.09
N GLY A 68 55.81 15.30 -12.06
CA GLY A 68 55.94 13.85 -12.14
C GLY A 68 55.52 13.19 -10.84
N THR A 69 55.28 11.88 -10.88
CA THR A 69 54.89 11.10 -9.74
C THR A 69 55.76 9.85 -9.61
N LEU A 70 56.32 9.63 -8.42
CA LEU A 70 57.03 8.39 -8.07
C LEU A 70 56.08 7.48 -7.29
N GLU A 71 56.00 6.23 -7.70
CA GLU A 71 55.08 5.22 -7.11
C GLU A 71 55.89 4.21 -6.29
N PHE A 72 55.36 3.88 -5.09
CA PHE A 72 55.98 2.98 -4.13
C PHE A 72 54.96 1.98 -3.59
N LEU A 73 55.37 0.76 -3.29
CA LEU A 73 54.63 -0.17 -2.47
C LEU A 73 55.22 -0.15 -1.05
N VAL A 74 54.32 -0.12 -0.05
CA VAL A 74 54.65 -0.21 1.37
C VAL A 74 54.02 -1.47 1.94
N ASP A 75 54.86 -2.38 2.47
CA ASP A 75 54.38 -3.63 3.06
C ASP A 75 53.88 -3.45 4.51
N ALA A 76 53.41 -4.55 5.13
CA ALA A 76 52.89 -4.52 6.49
C ALA A 76 53.92 -4.20 7.57
N ASP A 77 55.21 -4.41 7.27
CA ASP A 77 56.35 -4.10 8.14
C ASP A 77 56.93 -2.70 7.86
N GLU A 78 56.21 -1.90 7.05
CA GLU A 78 56.56 -0.56 6.61
C GLU A 78 57.88 -0.49 5.77
N ASN A 79 58.30 -1.60 5.14
CA ASN A 79 59.35 -1.53 4.13
C ASN A 79 58.71 -0.98 2.84
N TYR A 80 59.43 -0.06 2.19
CA TYR A 80 58.93 0.54 0.95
C TYR A 80 59.82 0.17 -0.25
N TYR A 81 59.17 0.01 -1.39
CA TYR A 81 59.81 -0.42 -2.64
C TYR A 81 59.37 0.50 -3.75
N PHE A 82 60.39 1.09 -4.46
CA PHE A 82 60.11 1.90 -5.64
C PHE A 82 59.58 1.02 -6.79
N ILE A 83 58.50 1.45 -7.45
CA ILE A 83 57.92 0.75 -8.59
C ILE A 83 58.33 1.44 -9.90
N GLU A 84 57.87 2.68 -10.07
CA GLU A 84 58.07 3.44 -11.31
C GLU A 84 57.95 4.93 -11.07
N MET A 85 58.38 5.71 -12.07
CA MET A 85 58.10 7.13 -12.15
C MET A 85 57.21 7.43 -13.37
N ASN A 86 56.15 8.11 -13.14
CA ASN A 86 55.25 8.61 -14.20
C ASN A 86 55.66 10.05 -14.54
N PRO A 87 56.33 10.29 -15.71
CA PRO A 87 56.82 11.59 -16.10
C PRO A 87 55.72 12.49 -16.73
N ARG A 88 54.59 12.60 -16.06
CA ARG A 88 53.44 13.35 -16.47
C ARG A 88 52.56 13.66 -15.29
N ILE A 89 51.59 14.52 -15.48
CA ILE A 89 50.49 14.68 -14.53
C ILE A 89 49.62 13.42 -14.49
N GLN A 90 49.12 13.04 -13.32
CA GLN A 90 48.22 11.91 -13.15
C GLN A 90 46.77 12.36 -12.84
N VAL A 91 45.79 11.44 -12.97
CA VAL A 91 44.36 11.69 -12.73
C VAL A 91 44.11 12.18 -11.30
N GLU A 92 44.88 11.65 -10.34
CA GLU A 92 44.75 11.86 -8.91
C GLU A 92 45.56 13.09 -8.38
N HIS A 93 46.16 13.92 -9.25
CA HIS A 93 46.91 15.14 -8.86
C HIS A 93 46.05 16.09 -7.99
N THR A 94 44.78 16.11 -8.18
CA THR A 94 43.85 17.01 -7.51
C THR A 94 43.89 16.93 -5.99
N VAL A 95 44.13 15.74 -5.40
CA VAL A 95 44.23 15.63 -3.93
C VAL A 95 45.49 16.30 -3.40
N SER A 96 46.56 16.29 -4.18
CA SER A 96 47.79 17.04 -3.83
C SER A 96 47.59 18.54 -3.96
N GLU A 97 46.89 19.00 -4.98
CA GLU A 97 46.53 20.42 -5.15
C GLU A 97 45.69 20.92 -3.98
N GLU A 98 44.63 20.14 -3.58
CA GLU A 98 43.74 20.53 -2.49
C GLU A 98 44.43 20.64 -1.12
N VAL A 99 45.37 19.75 -0.83
CA VAL A 99 46.11 19.81 0.48
C VAL A 99 47.26 20.81 0.47
N THR A 100 47.81 21.17 -0.69
CA THR A 100 48.96 22.10 -0.76
C THR A 100 48.59 23.52 -1.20
N GLY A 101 47.44 23.65 -1.89
CA GLY A 101 47.03 24.93 -2.52
C GLY A 101 47.84 25.30 -3.74
N ILE A 102 48.65 24.38 -4.29
CA ILE A 102 49.51 24.62 -5.47
C ILE A 102 48.77 24.08 -6.71
N ASP A 103 48.57 24.93 -7.70
CA ASP A 103 48.06 24.58 -9.04
C ASP A 103 49.17 23.93 -9.86
N ILE A 104 49.16 22.58 -9.92
CA ILE A 104 50.17 21.78 -10.60
C ILE A 104 50.11 22.03 -12.12
N VAL A 105 48.95 22.16 -12.69
CA VAL A 105 48.78 22.36 -14.13
C VAL A 105 49.32 23.75 -14.55
N GLN A 106 48.99 24.80 -13.79
CA GLN A 106 49.55 26.12 -14.01
C GLN A 106 51.07 26.14 -13.87
N ALA A 107 51.60 25.49 -12.81
CA ALA A 107 53.03 25.36 -12.58
C ALA A 107 53.73 24.64 -13.75
N GLN A 108 53.15 23.58 -14.33
CA GLN A 108 53.69 22.90 -15.51
C GLN A 108 53.87 23.86 -16.69
N ILE A 109 52.87 24.70 -16.98
CA ILE A 109 52.93 25.65 -18.08
C ILE A 109 54.04 26.69 -17.83
N LEU A 110 54.07 27.27 -16.65
CA LEU A 110 55.05 28.29 -16.26
C LEU A 110 56.47 27.75 -16.30
N ILE A 111 56.71 26.53 -15.83
CA ILE A 111 58.01 25.87 -15.89
C ILE A 111 58.45 25.66 -17.34
N GLU A 112 57.53 25.27 -18.23
CA GLU A 112 57.84 25.14 -19.67
C GLU A 112 58.18 26.49 -20.32
N GLU A 113 57.53 27.54 -19.89
CA GLU A 113 57.85 28.92 -20.28
C GLU A 113 59.19 29.43 -19.72
N GLY A 114 59.82 28.71 -18.76
CA GLY A 114 61.09 29.02 -18.22
C GLY A 114 61.13 29.72 -16.86
N TYR A 115 59.97 29.76 -16.20
CA TYR A 115 59.90 30.30 -14.83
C TYR A 115 60.49 29.33 -13.82
N PRO A 116 61.30 29.83 -12.86
CA PRO A 116 61.75 29.00 -11.75
C PRO A 116 60.65 28.73 -10.75
N LEU A 117 60.76 27.69 -9.95
CA LEU A 117 59.78 27.39 -8.87
C LEU A 117 59.58 28.58 -7.90
N SER A 118 60.63 29.41 -7.73
CA SER A 118 60.59 30.61 -6.88
C SER A 118 59.88 31.81 -7.51
N ALA A 119 59.40 31.70 -8.77
CA ALA A 119 58.64 32.79 -9.39
C ALA A 119 57.38 33.09 -8.58
N PRO A 120 56.97 34.36 -8.44
CA PRO A 120 55.79 34.73 -7.65
C PRO A 120 54.51 34.01 -8.05
N GLU A 121 54.37 33.61 -9.30
CA GLU A 121 53.23 32.88 -9.86
C GLU A 121 53.15 31.41 -9.39
N ILE A 122 54.29 30.81 -8.99
CA ILE A 122 54.39 29.44 -8.46
C ILE A 122 54.57 29.51 -6.93
N GLY A 123 55.45 30.42 -6.47
CA GLY A 123 55.62 30.77 -5.06
C GLY A 123 56.36 29.76 -4.20
N ILE A 124 57.26 28.93 -4.80
CA ILE A 124 58.00 27.89 -4.09
C ILE A 124 59.51 28.19 -4.14
N SER A 125 60.09 28.82 -3.10
CA SER A 125 61.48 29.10 -3.01
C SER A 125 62.29 27.93 -2.43
N SER A 126 61.66 27.13 -1.57
CA SER A 126 62.25 25.94 -0.96
C SER A 126 61.16 24.91 -0.63
N GLN A 127 61.55 23.70 -0.22
CA GLN A 127 60.62 22.66 0.25
C GLN A 127 59.78 23.14 1.45
N GLU A 128 60.28 24.06 2.26
CA GLU A 128 59.62 24.58 3.45
C GLU A 128 58.40 25.46 3.12
N ASP A 129 58.31 25.98 1.90
CA ASP A 129 57.14 26.76 1.45
C ASP A 129 55.95 25.86 1.08
N VAL A 130 56.18 24.57 0.93
CA VAL A 130 55.12 23.60 0.61
C VAL A 130 54.53 23.03 1.89
N HIS A 131 53.29 23.37 2.17
CA HIS A 131 52.58 22.96 3.38
C HIS A 131 51.46 21.99 3.03
N CYS A 132 51.19 20.99 3.89
CA CYS A 132 50.05 20.09 3.77
C CYS A 132 48.99 20.48 4.78
N ASN A 133 47.83 20.93 4.30
CA ASN A 133 46.70 21.39 5.10
C ASN A 133 45.51 20.44 5.00
N GLY A 134 45.20 19.77 6.11
CA GLY A 134 44.01 18.87 6.18
C GLY A 134 44.19 17.59 5.35
N TYR A 135 43.09 17.13 4.83
CA TYR A 135 42.94 15.87 4.07
C TYR A 135 42.09 16.08 2.83
N SER A 136 42.46 15.45 1.73
CA SER A 136 41.66 15.46 0.51
C SER A 136 41.41 14.03 0.03
N VAL A 137 40.19 13.79 -0.49
CA VAL A 137 39.75 12.51 -1.07
C VAL A 137 39.20 12.77 -2.45
N GLN A 138 39.70 12.04 -3.45
CA GLN A 138 39.18 12.02 -4.81
C GLN A 138 38.37 10.75 -5.07
N LEU A 139 37.19 10.91 -5.69
CA LEU A 139 36.29 9.83 -6.11
C LEU A 139 36.17 9.85 -7.62
N ARG A 140 36.46 8.73 -8.28
CA ARG A 140 36.27 8.58 -9.73
C ARG A 140 34.85 8.09 -9.99
N ILE A 141 33.99 8.94 -10.56
CA ILE A 141 32.65 8.55 -10.95
C ILE A 141 32.69 8.00 -12.37
N THR A 142 32.38 6.71 -12.52
CA THR A 142 32.45 5.99 -13.79
C THR A 142 31.05 5.46 -14.21
N THR A 143 30.85 5.29 -15.53
CA THR A 143 29.66 4.65 -16.09
C THR A 143 29.82 3.13 -16.14
N GLU A 144 29.88 2.54 -14.97
CA GLU A 144 30.05 1.10 -14.76
C GLU A 144 28.96 0.60 -13.80
N ASP A 145 28.48 -0.63 -14.04
CA ASP A 145 27.50 -1.30 -13.18
C ASP A 145 28.21 -2.20 -12.15
N PRO A 146 28.35 -1.77 -10.89
CA PRO A 146 29.01 -2.58 -9.87
C PRO A 146 28.27 -3.88 -9.54
N ALA A 147 26.92 -3.90 -9.74
CA ALA A 147 26.11 -5.09 -9.52
C ALA A 147 26.35 -6.15 -10.62
N ASN A 148 26.86 -5.72 -11.79
CA ASN A 148 27.17 -6.58 -12.92
C ASN A 148 28.67 -6.56 -13.21
N ASN A 149 29.48 -6.83 -12.18
CA ASN A 149 30.95 -6.94 -12.26
C ASN A 149 31.65 -5.74 -12.94
N PHE A 150 31.12 -4.51 -12.75
CA PHE A 150 31.61 -3.27 -13.37
C PHE A 150 31.60 -3.30 -14.91
N MET A 151 30.62 -3.96 -15.51
CA MET A 151 30.42 -3.81 -16.95
C MET A 151 30.17 -2.34 -17.28
N PRO A 152 30.87 -1.79 -18.28
CA PRO A 152 30.57 -0.46 -18.77
C PRO A 152 29.12 -0.34 -19.20
N ASP A 153 28.45 0.73 -18.80
CA ASP A 153 27.10 1.06 -19.19
C ASP A 153 27.12 2.25 -20.14
N THR A 154 26.31 2.18 -21.21
CA THR A 154 26.26 3.17 -22.26
C THR A 154 24.85 3.71 -22.43
N GLY A 155 24.72 4.93 -22.97
CA GLY A 155 23.42 5.54 -23.17
C GLY A 155 23.46 7.06 -23.03
N LYS A 156 22.28 7.68 -23.08
CA LYS A 156 22.15 9.13 -22.94
C LYS A 156 21.94 9.53 -21.50
N ILE A 157 22.71 10.47 -20.99
CA ILE A 157 22.53 11.06 -19.67
C ILE A 157 21.30 11.98 -19.70
N ASN A 158 20.20 11.53 -19.10
CA ASN A 158 18.95 12.29 -19.05
C ASN A 158 18.94 13.36 -17.96
N VAL A 159 19.65 13.10 -16.85
CA VAL A 159 19.82 14.03 -15.74
C VAL A 159 21.27 14.02 -15.29
N TYR A 160 21.87 15.20 -15.22
CA TYR A 160 23.16 15.42 -14.55
C TYR A 160 23.05 16.59 -13.57
N ARG A 161 23.28 16.30 -12.30
CA ARG A 161 23.31 17.30 -11.22
C ARG A 161 24.56 17.06 -10.38
N SER A 162 25.42 18.04 -10.32
CA SER A 162 26.65 18.00 -9.54
C SER A 162 26.43 18.46 -8.09
N PRO A 163 27.26 17.99 -7.14
CA PRO A 163 27.29 18.51 -5.78
C PRO A 163 28.00 19.88 -5.74
N ALA A 164 27.76 20.63 -4.66
CA ALA A 164 28.44 21.89 -4.41
C ALA A 164 28.68 22.12 -2.90
N GLY A 165 29.38 23.18 -2.57
CA GLY A 165 29.60 23.65 -1.20
C GLY A 165 31.07 23.65 -0.79
N ASN A 166 31.33 24.15 0.43
CA ASN A 166 32.68 24.30 0.96
C ASN A 166 33.43 22.98 0.98
N GLY A 167 34.68 22.98 0.41
CA GLY A 167 35.56 21.84 0.34
C GLY A 167 35.09 20.77 -0.66
N ILE A 168 34.33 21.13 -1.70
CA ILE A 168 34.02 20.28 -2.83
C ILE A 168 34.55 20.92 -4.11
N ARG A 169 35.36 20.17 -4.84
CA ARG A 169 35.84 20.48 -6.16
C ARG A 169 35.38 19.42 -7.15
N LEU A 170 35.11 19.84 -8.37
CA LEU A 170 34.73 18.97 -9.48
C LEU A 170 35.73 19.14 -10.62
N ASP A 171 36.32 18.04 -11.06
CA ASP A 171 37.02 17.97 -12.34
C ASP A 171 36.13 17.21 -13.33
N GLY A 172 35.37 17.93 -14.12
CA GLY A 172 34.40 17.38 -15.09
C GLY A 172 35.11 16.93 -16.37
N GLY A 173 34.59 15.82 -16.91
CA GLY A 173 34.84 15.39 -18.27
C GLY A 173 33.68 15.81 -19.19
N THR A 174 33.12 14.84 -19.92
CA THR A 174 32.01 15.05 -20.90
C THR A 174 30.63 14.97 -20.25
N ALA A 175 30.52 14.89 -18.94
CA ALA A 175 29.26 14.67 -18.25
C ALA A 175 28.42 15.94 -18.18
N HIS A 176 27.30 15.94 -18.91
CA HIS A 176 26.24 16.94 -18.82
C HIS A 176 24.88 16.31 -19.22
N THR A 177 23.80 16.98 -18.89
CA THR A 177 22.46 16.53 -19.34
C THR A 177 22.39 16.55 -20.87
N GLY A 178 22.05 15.42 -21.48
CA GLY A 178 22.00 15.24 -22.91
C GLY A 178 23.27 14.58 -23.51
N ALA A 179 24.35 14.45 -22.74
CA ALA A 179 25.57 13.78 -23.21
C ALA A 179 25.32 12.29 -23.52
N GLU A 180 25.95 11.79 -24.57
CA GLU A 180 25.90 10.39 -24.95
C GLU A 180 27.17 9.67 -24.49
N VAL A 181 27.00 8.65 -23.66
CA VAL A 181 28.09 7.78 -23.21
C VAL A 181 28.22 6.63 -24.17
N THR A 182 29.38 6.54 -24.82
CA THR A 182 29.68 5.51 -25.81
C THR A 182 30.66 4.47 -25.27
N PRO A 183 30.74 3.27 -25.87
CA PRO A 183 31.68 2.24 -25.45
C PRO A 183 33.13 2.47 -25.96
N TYR A 184 33.36 3.55 -26.72
CA TYR A 184 34.63 3.79 -27.41
C TYR A 184 35.68 4.56 -26.58
N TYR A 185 35.26 5.17 -25.48
CA TYR A 185 36.10 5.96 -24.59
C TYR A 185 36.02 5.45 -23.15
N ASP A 186 36.94 5.98 -22.29
CA ASP A 186 36.96 5.68 -20.87
C ASP A 186 35.63 6.00 -20.20
N SER A 187 35.25 5.18 -19.24
CA SER A 187 33.98 5.29 -18.47
C SER A 187 33.96 6.46 -17.49
N LEU A 188 35.07 7.19 -17.28
CA LEU A 188 35.19 8.28 -16.31
C LEU A 188 34.32 9.48 -16.72
N LEU A 189 33.34 9.79 -15.92
CA LEU A 189 32.44 10.95 -16.13
C LEU A 189 32.95 12.21 -15.47
N VAL A 190 33.32 12.11 -14.20
CA VAL A 190 33.73 13.25 -13.36
C VAL A 190 34.52 12.76 -12.17
N LYS A 191 35.48 13.53 -11.72
CA LYS A 191 36.13 13.39 -10.43
C LYS A 191 35.44 14.32 -9.43
N ILE A 192 35.06 13.78 -8.26
CA ILE A 192 34.56 14.55 -7.13
C ILE A 192 35.66 14.54 -6.06
N ILE A 193 36.15 15.72 -5.75
CA ILE A 193 37.21 15.91 -4.77
C ILE A 193 36.64 16.61 -3.55
N ALA A 194 36.86 16.03 -2.38
CA ALA A 194 36.49 16.62 -1.10
C ALA A 194 37.74 17.02 -0.33
N HIS A 195 37.68 18.13 0.39
CA HIS A 195 38.74 18.59 1.30
C HIS A 195 38.14 18.96 2.68
N ASP A 196 38.83 18.56 3.75
CA ASP A 196 38.50 18.91 5.14
C ASP A 196 39.71 18.86 6.05
N ARG A 197 39.55 19.43 7.25
CA ARG A 197 40.64 19.50 8.25
C ARG A 197 40.97 18.12 8.89
N THR A 198 40.06 17.16 8.80
CA THR A 198 40.19 15.82 9.38
C THR A 198 39.79 14.75 8.39
N PHE A 199 40.37 13.55 8.49
CA PHE A 199 40.04 12.42 7.61
C PHE A 199 38.55 12.01 7.73
N LYS A 200 38.03 12.00 8.95
CA LYS A 200 36.59 11.76 9.17
C LYS A 200 35.69 12.86 8.54
N GLY A 201 36.12 14.11 8.63
CA GLY A 201 35.44 15.25 8.02
C GLY A 201 35.40 15.14 6.51
N VAL A 202 36.55 14.86 5.86
CA VAL A 202 36.60 14.71 4.41
C VAL A 202 35.81 13.52 3.91
N THR A 203 35.83 12.39 4.63
CA THR A 203 35.00 11.22 4.33
C THR A 203 33.48 11.56 4.35
N ASN A 204 33.04 12.27 5.39
CA ASN A 204 31.65 12.72 5.49
C ASN A 204 31.24 13.68 4.36
N LYS A 205 32.13 14.61 3.99
CA LYS A 205 31.91 15.50 2.83
C LYS A 205 31.86 14.73 1.52
N ALA A 206 32.74 13.75 1.31
CA ALA A 206 32.74 12.90 0.14
C ALA A 206 31.43 12.10 0.03
N ILE A 207 30.96 11.48 1.13
CA ILE A 207 29.67 10.77 1.18
C ILE A 207 28.50 11.71 0.87
N ARG A 208 28.48 12.92 1.43
CA ARG A 208 27.49 13.94 1.14
C ARG A 208 27.50 14.30 -0.35
N ALA A 209 28.64 14.61 -0.89
CA ALA A 209 28.81 15.03 -2.28
C ALA A 209 28.28 13.96 -3.27
N ILE A 210 28.65 12.69 -3.10
CA ILE A 210 28.16 11.63 -3.99
C ILE A 210 26.69 11.31 -3.80
N LYS A 211 26.12 11.50 -2.60
CA LYS A 211 24.66 11.38 -2.36
C LYS A 211 23.85 12.53 -2.99
N GLU A 212 24.43 13.71 -3.10
CA GLU A 212 23.85 14.87 -3.79
C GLU A 212 23.97 14.76 -5.31
N THR A 213 24.94 14.00 -5.82
CA THR A 213 25.14 13.76 -7.24
C THR A 213 23.96 12.98 -7.84
N ARG A 214 23.40 13.49 -8.93
CA ARG A 214 22.33 12.83 -9.68
C ARG A 214 22.74 12.59 -11.11
N ILE A 215 22.90 11.34 -11.47
CA ILE A 215 23.13 10.90 -12.85
C ILE A 215 22.06 9.90 -13.19
N ARG A 216 21.33 10.13 -14.29
CA ARG A 216 20.26 9.27 -14.78
C ARG A 216 20.42 9.01 -16.27
N GLY A 217 19.95 7.86 -16.72
CA GLY A 217 20.07 7.40 -18.10
C GLY A 217 21.18 6.38 -18.30
N VAL A 218 22.19 6.39 -17.40
CA VAL A 218 23.26 5.39 -17.32
C VAL A 218 23.48 4.95 -15.88
N LYS A 219 23.95 3.74 -15.67
CA LYS A 219 24.41 3.25 -14.37
C LYS A 219 25.78 3.82 -14.03
N THR A 220 26.06 3.94 -12.75
CA THR A 220 27.33 4.46 -12.24
C THR A 220 27.83 3.66 -11.06
N ASN A 221 29.12 3.80 -10.75
CA ASN A 221 29.77 3.17 -9.60
C ASN A 221 29.45 3.87 -8.26
N ILE A 222 28.61 4.90 -8.23
CA ILE A 222 28.28 5.68 -7.01
C ILE A 222 27.84 4.78 -5.83
N PRO A 223 26.95 3.77 -5.98
CA PRO A 223 26.58 2.92 -4.86
C PRO A 223 27.75 2.16 -4.25
N PHE A 224 28.69 1.74 -5.07
CA PHE A 224 29.91 1.06 -4.64
C PHE A 224 30.83 2.00 -3.84
N LEU A 225 31.07 3.23 -4.34
CA LEU A 225 31.86 4.23 -3.65
C LEU A 225 31.29 4.57 -2.26
N ILE A 226 29.97 4.63 -2.12
CA ILE A 226 29.30 4.84 -0.82
C ILE A 226 29.64 3.68 0.13
N ASN A 227 29.55 2.44 -0.33
CA ASN A 227 29.85 1.26 0.48
C ASN A 227 31.32 1.27 0.94
N VAL A 228 32.25 1.62 0.05
CA VAL A 228 33.67 1.75 0.40
C VAL A 228 33.90 2.80 1.50
N LEU A 229 33.37 4.02 1.30
CA LEU A 229 33.52 5.12 2.26
C LEU A 229 32.87 4.87 3.62
N GLN A 230 31.86 3.98 3.68
CA GLN A 230 31.16 3.60 4.90
C GLN A 230 31.76 2.37 5.58
N SER A 231 32.75 1.70 4.98
CA SER A 231 33.40 0.54 5.56
C SER A 231 34.31 0.92 6.74
N GLU A 232 34.41 0.02 7.71
CA GLU A 232 35.31 0.20 8.86
C GLU A 232 36.79 0.27 8.42
N THR A 233 37.18 -0.59 7.49
CA THR A 233 38.53 -0.64 6.92
C THR A 233 38.96 0.70 6.31
N TRP A 234 38.04 1.39 5.59
CA TRP A 234 38.29 2.74 5.08
C TRP A 234 38.42 3.75 6.22
N SER A 235 37.50 3.73 7.18
CA SER A 235 37.48 4.70 8.28
C SER A 235 38.72 4.65 9.16
N GLU A 236 39.33 3.47 9.25
CA GLU A 236 40.62 3.23 9.96
C GLU A 236 41.84 3.47 9.07
N GLY A 237 41.65 3.74 7.78
CA GLY A 237 42.71 3.92 6.81
C GLY A 237 43.52 2.65 6.50
N LYS A 238 42.95 1.48 6.76
CA LYS A 238 43.62 0.17 6.61
C LYS A 238 43.45 -0.46 5.23
N CYS A 239 43.01 0.29 4.24
CA CYS A 239 42.85 -0.20 2.89
C CYS A 239 44.24 -0.58 2.30
N THR A 240 44.28 -1.73 1.62
CA THR A 240 45.44 -2.23 0.87
C THR A 240 45.03 -2.44 -0.58
N THR A 241 45.98 -2.75 -1.45
CA THR A 241 45.70 -2.98 -2.89
C THR A 241 44.76 -4.14 -3.16
N THR A 242 44.53 -5.06 -2.20
CA THR A 242 43.61 -6.20 -2.29
C THR A 242 42.32 -5.99 -1.51
N PHE A 243 42.12 -4.80 -0.91
CA PHE A 243 40.95 -4.51 -0.06
C PHE A 243 39.61 -4.81 -0.73
N ILE A 244 39.42 -4.33 -1.97
CA ILE A 244 38.15 -4.52 -2.71
C ILE A 244 37.89 -6.02 -2.98
N GLU A 245 38.92 -6.77 -3.35
CA GLU A 245 38.77 -8.19 -3.67
C GLU A 245 38.46 -9.04 -2.43
N LYS A 246 38.98 -8.64 -1.26
CA LYS A 246 38.78 -9.34 0.01
C LYS A 246 37.54 -8.96 0.78
N THR A 247 36.75 -7.99 0.27
CA THR A 247 35.59 -7.44 0.97
C THR A 247 34.30 -7.58 0.12
N PRO A 248 33.67 -8.78 0.03
CA PRO A 248 32.48 -9.01 -0.78
C PRO A 248 31.27 -8.15 -0.37
N GLU A 249 31.25 -7.66 0.87
CA GLU A 249 30.19 -6.82 1.41
C GLU A 249 30.06 -5.49 0.67
N LEU A 250 31.13 -5.02 0.06
CA LEU A 250 31.13 -3.79 -0.76
C LEU A 250 30.21 -3.88 -1.97
N PHE A 251 29.88 -5.09 -2.41
CA PHE A 251 29.02 -5.38 -3.57
C PHE A 251 27.55 -5.63 -3.18
N ARG A 252 27.18 -5.45 -1.91
CA ARG A 252 25.79 -5.51 -1.46
C ARG A 252 25.12 -4.16 -1.65
N PHE A 253 24.37 -4.02 -2.73
CA PHE A 253 23.65 -2.78 -3.03
C PHE A 253 22.22 -2.87 -2.53
N ILE A 254 21.78 -1.83 -1.81
CA ILE A 254 20.37 -1.63 -1.50
C ILE A 254 19.75 -0.94 -2.71
N PRO A 255 18.81 -1.58 -3.44
CA PRO A 255 18.17 -0.94 -4.57
C PRO A 255 17.57 0.39 -4.15
N GLY A 256 17.86 1.44 -4.90
CA GLY A 256 17.23 2.74 -4.72
C GLY A 256 15.71 2.59 -4.90
N LYS A 257 14.90 3.10 -3.96
CA LYS A 257 13.44 2.93 -4.00
C LYS A 257 12.76 3.68 -5.15
N ASP A 258 13.41 4.50 -5.91
CA ASP A 258 12.90 5.38 -6.98
C ASP A 258 11.36 5.56 -7.02
N ARG A 259 10.81 5.94 -5.85
CA ARG A 259 9.36 6.01 -5.64
C ARG A 259 8.65 6.87 -6.67
N ALA A 260 9.32 7.93 -7.12
CA ALA A 260 8.75 8.86 -8.08
C ALA A 260 8.49 8.20 -9.45
N SER A 261 9.47 7.43 -9.98
CA SER A 261 9.27 6.69 -11.24
C SER A 261 8.25 5.58 -11.09
N LYS A 262 8.24 4.87 -9.96
CA LYS A 262 7.26 3.81 -9.68
C LYS A 262 5.83 4.35 -9.62
N ILE A 263 5.61 5.52 -9.01
CA ILE A 263 4.31 6.18 -9.00
C ILE A 263 3.91 6.66 -10.41
N ALA A 264 4.85 7.24 -11.15
CA ALA A 264 4.60 7.63 -12.54
C ALA A 264 4.28 6.41 -13.43
N GLU A 265 4.92 5.27 -13.19
CA GLU A 265 4.62 4.00 -13.87
C GLU A 265 3.20 3.51 -13.53
N PHE A 266 2.79 3.58 -12.28
CA PHE A 266 1.41 3.30 -11.88
C PHE A 266 0.42 4.22 -12.60
N ILE A 267 0.65 5.54 -12.55
CA ILE A 267 -0.21 6.53 -13.24
C ILE A 267 -0.24 6.26 -14.75
N GLY A 268 0.91 5.97 -15.36
CA GLY A 268 1.02 5.62 -16.77
C GLY A 268 0.21 4.36 -17.11
N ASN A 269 0.24 3.34 -16.26
CA ASN A 269 -0.58 2.15 -16.44
C ASN A 269 -2.08 2.46 -16.35
N GLN A 270 -2.51 3.35 -15.44
CA GLN A 270 -3.91 3.80 -15.37
C GLN A 270 -4.32 4.53 -16.65
N ILE A 271 -3.46 5.43 -17.17
CA ILE A 271 -3.74 6.17 -18.42
C ILE A 271 -3.90 5.22 -19.61
N VAL A 272 -2.99 4.26 -19.77
CA VAL A 272 -2.96 3.38 -20.95
C VAL A 272 -4.02 2.29 -20.87
N ASN A 273 -4.10 1.59 -19.74
CA ASN A 273 -4.85 0.34 -19.65
C ASN A 273 -6.24 0.48 -19.03
N GLU A 274 -6.45 1.45 -18.14
CA GLU A 274 -7.76 1.61 -17.47
C GLU A 274 -8.60 2.71 -18.11
N SER A 275 -8.07 3.93 -18.23
CA SER A 275 -8.80 5.06 -18.80
C SER A 275 -8.69 5.17 -20.32
N LYS A 276 -7.83 4.39 -20.96
CA LYS A 276 -7.57 4.41 -22.42
C LYS A 276 -7.23 5.83 -22.93
N GLY A 277 -6.51 6.60 -22.12
CA GLY A 277 -6.12 7.97 -22.43
C GLY A 277 -7.24 9.02 -22.27
N GLN A 278 -8.42 8.64 -21.77
CA GLN A 278 -9.56 9.52 -21.57
C GLN A 278 -9.97 9.57 -20.10
N LYS A 279 -9.48 10.57 -19.36
CA LYS A 279 -9.92 10.83 -18.00
C LYS A 279 -11.26 11.59 -18.03
N PRO A 280 -12.31 11.12 -17.32
CA PRO A 280 -13.54 11.89 -17.15
C PRO A 280 -13.27 13.24 -16.49
N GLN A 281 -14.06 14.24 -16.85
CA GLN A 281 -14.03 15.52 -16.15
C GLN A 281 -14.95 15.44 -14.93
N PHE A 282 -14.44 15.85 -13.77
CA PHE A 282 -15.19 15.88 -12.52
C PHE A 282 -15.38 17.32 -12.06
N ASP A 283 -16.53 17.58 -11.44
CA ASP A 283 -16.76 18.86 -10.77
C ASP A 283 -15.87 18.96 -9.51
N PRO A 284 -15.47 20.18 -9.10
CA PRO A 284 -14.69 20.35 -7.88
C PRO A 284 -15.39 19.79 -6.65
N ILE A 285 -14.65 18.99 -5.86
CA ILE A 285 -15.16 18.42 -4.61
C ILE A 285 -14.96 19.43 -3.49
N VAL A 286 -16.05 19.84 -2.86
CA VAL A 286 -16.02 20.77 -1.72
C VAL A 286 -15.89 19.97 -0.43
N VAL A 287 -14.75 20.09 0.25
CA VAL A 287 -14.52 19.46 1.55
C VAL A 287 -15.32 20.22 2.63
N PRO A 288 -15.91 19.52 3.63
CA PRO A 288 -16.66 20.17 4.70
C PRO A 288 -15.87 21.27 5.41
N SER A 289 -16.53 22.39 5.67
CA SER A 289 -15.90 23.59 6.22
C SER A 289 -15.65 23.55 7.73
N PHE A 290 -16.22 22.55 8.42
CA PHE A 290 -16.18 22.37 9.87
C PHE A 290 -15.41 21.11 10.28
N GLY A 291 -15.21 20.90 11.60
CA GLY A 291 -14.56 19.73 12.16
C GLY A 291 -13.04 19.82 12.22
N LYS A 292 -12.41 20.81 11.59
CA LYS A 292 -10.96 21.06 11.62
C LYS A 292 -10.64 22.45 12.14
N THR A 293 -9.54 22.56 12.90
CA THR A 293 -8.90 23.84 13.23
C THR A 293 -8.20 24.41 12.00
N GLU A 294 -7.80 25.70 12.04
CA GLU A 294 -6.99 26.36 11.01
C GLU A 294 -5.70 25.59 10.68
N ASN A 295 -5.14 24.88 11.64
CA ASN A 295 -3.95 24.03 11.46
C ASN A 295 -4.28 22.60 11.00
N GLY A 296 -5.49 22.32 10.55
CA GLY A 296 -5.92 21.04 10.01
C GLY A 296 -6.15 19.90 11.03
N LYS A 297 -6.05 20.18 12.34
CA LYS A 297 -6.32 19.17 13.38
C LYS A 297 -7.82 18.99 13.59
N THR A 298 -8.27 17.79 13.91
CA THR A 298 -9.65 17.51 14.30
C THR A 298 -10.03 18.31 15.55
N ILE A 299 -11.20 18.93 15.50
CA ILE A 299 -11.80 19.59 16.67
C ILE A 299 -12.42 18.50 17.54
N GLU A 300 -11.94 18.37 18.77
CA GLU A 300 -12.52 17.44 19.74
C GLU A 300 -13.81 18.03 20.32
N VAL A 301 -14.85 17.21 20.33
CA VAL A 301 -16.17 17.55 20.92
C VAL A 301 -16.59 16.40 21.83
N PRO A 302 -17.19 16.64 22.98
CA PRO A 302 -17.69 15.56 23.84
C PRO A 302 -18.67 14.68 23.05
N GLY A 303 -18.43 13.37 23.02
CA GLY A 303 -19.25 12.43 22.25
C GLY A 303 -19.50 11.11 22.97
N ALA A 304 -20.18 10.21 22.28
CA ALA A 304 -20.57 8.91 22.79
C ALA A 304 -19.37 8.09 23.32
N ARG A 305 -18.24 8.16 22.64
CA ARG A 305 -17.04 7.42 23.01
C ARG A 305 -16.45 7.89 24.35
N ASP A 306 -16.49 9.19 24.64
CA ASP A 306 -15.98 9.72 25.91
C ASP A 306 -16.80 9.18 27.09
N THR A 307 -18.10 9.05 26.89
CA THR A 307 -19.02 8.48 27.89
C THR A 307 -18.78 6.97 28.05
N PHE A 308 -18.65 6.25 26.93
CA PHE A 308 -18.33 4.82 26.95
C PHE A 308 -17.00 4.52 27.67
N LEU A 309 -15.93 5.29 27.40
CA LEU A 309 -14.63 5.08 28.04
C LEU A 309 -14.66 5.33 29.55
N LYS A 310 -15.54 6.22 30.02
CA LYS A 310 -15.73 6.50 31.47
C LYS A 310 -16.57 5.43 32.17
N MET A 311 -17.60 4.92 31.50
CA MET A 311 -18.59 4.04 32.13
C MET A 311 -18.32 2.55 31.92
N GLY A 312 -17.61 2.20 30.84
CA GLY A 312 -17.50 0.83 30.35
C GLY A 312 -18.74 0.37 29.56
N ALA A 313 -18.60 -0.73 28.80
CA ALA A 313 -19.60 -1.18 27.83
C ALA A 313 -20.99 -1.41 28.44
N LYS A 314 -21.07 -2.21 29.51
CA LYS A 314 -22.36 -2.56 30.14
C LYS A 314 -23.09 -1.35 30.73
N ALA A 315 -22.39 -0.51 31.49
CA ALA A 315 -23.05 0.64 32.12
C ALA A 315 -23.46 1.69 31.07
N TYR A 316 -22.61 1.90 30.06
CA TYR A 316 -22.94 2.81 28.97
C TYR A 316 -24.20 2.35 28.21
N THR A 317 -24.26 1.09 27.74
CA THR A 317 -25.40 0.60 26.99
C THR A 317 -26.68 0.55 27.82
N GLN A 318 -26.61 0.22 29.13
CA GLN A 318 -27.76 0.32 30.03
C GLN A 318 -28.25 1.78 30.19
N SER A 319 -27.38 2.77 30.10
CA SER A 319 -27.80 4.18 30.14
C SER A 319 -28.62 4.60 28.92
N LEU A 320 -28.42 3.95 27.76
CA LEU A 320 -29.17 4.22 26.53
C LEU A 320 -30.66 3.90 26.66
N LEU A 321 -31.03 2.96 27.52
CA LEU A 321 -32.45 2.63 27.79
C LEU A 321 -33.26 3.80 28.39
N LYS A 322 -32.57 4.81 28.93
CA LYS A 322 -33.22 6.02 29.49
C LYS A 322 -33.24 7.17 28.47
N GLU A 323 -32.56 7.02 27.35
CA GLU A 323 -32.57 8.02 26.29
C GLU A 323 -33.88 7.99 25.55
N LYS A 324 -34.50 9.15 25.35
CA LYS A 324 -35.74 9.28 24.60
C LYS A 324 -35.52 9.56 23.12
N ARG A 325 -34.42 10.24 22.81
CA ARG A 325 -34.05 10.51 21.43
C ARG A 325 -33.81 9.22 20.66
N LEU A 326 -34.13 9.22 19.37
CA LEU A 326 -33.67 8.15 18.48
C LEU A 326 -32.17 8.33 18.26
N LEU A 327 -31.37 7.33 18.63
CA LEU A 327 -29.94 7.34 18.37
C LEU A 327 -29.65 6.81 16.96
N VAL A 328 -28.60 7.32 16.32
CA VAL A 328 -28.25 7.00 14.93
C VAL A 328 -26.86 6.38 14.87
N THR A 329 -26.73 5.35 14.05
CA THR A 329 -25.43 4.89 13.53
C THR A 329 -25.30 5.35 12.08
N ASP A 330 -24.25 6.13 11.78
CA ASP A 330 -23.93 6.52 10.40
C ASP A 330 -23.18 5.39 9.69
N THR A 331 -23.76 4.88 8.60
CA THR A 331 -23.17 3.80 7.79
C THR A 331 -22.44 4.29 6.56
N SER A 332 -22.36 5.60 6.33
CA SER A 332 -21.80 6.20 5.11
C SER A 332 -20.37 5.78 4.82
N MET A 333 -19.58 5.56 5.88
CA MET A 333 -18.16 5.20 5.76
C MET A 333 -17.89 3.69 5.56
N ARG A 334 -18.91 2.83 5.62
CA ARG A 334 -18.77 1.39 5.37
C ARG A 334 -19.90 0.81 4.53
N ASP A 335 -21.08 0.53 5.12
CA ASP A 335 -22.11 -0.27 4.44
C ASP A 335 -22.77 0.48 3.27
N ALA A 336 -22.95 1.77 3.39
CA ALA A 336 -23.53 2.59 2.33
C ALA A 336 -22.70 2.50 1.04
N HIS A 337 -21.39 2.76 1.12
CA HIS A 337 -20.53 2.66 -0.08
C HIS A 337 -20.23 1.22 -0.48
N GLN A 338 -20.31 0.26 0.45
CA GLN A 338 -20.26 -1.16 0.10
C GLN A 338 -21.42 -1.52 -0.80
N SER A 339 -22.62 -1.05 -0.48
CA SER A 339 -23.87 -1.37 -1.15
C SER A 339 -24.09 -0.58 -2.44
N LEU A 340 -23.65 0.68 -2.50
CA LEU A 340 -23.84 1.55 -3.67
C LEU A 340 -22.69 1.44 -4.68
N MET A 341 -21.44 1.36 -4.22
CA MET A 341 -20.23 1.53 -5.04
C MET A 341 -19.23 0.39 -4.84
N ALA A 342 -19.72 -0.82 -4.57
CA ALA A 342 -18.93 -2.04 -4.41
C ALA A 342 -17.70 -1.86 -3.49
N THR A 343 -17.82 -1.07 -2.41
CA THR A 343 -16.78 -0.77 -1.42
C THR A 343 -15.61 0.04 -2.00
N ARG A 344 -15.81 0.85 -3.04
CA ARG A 344 -14.69 1.52 -3.74
C ARG A 344 -14.21 2.83 -3.13
N LEU A 345 -14.89 3.43 -2.12
CA LEU A 345 -14.36 4.62 -1.45
C LEU A 345 -12.99 4.34 -0.83
N ARG A 346 -12.03 5.20 -1.17
CA ARG A 346 -10.65 5.09 -0.70
C ARG A 346 -10.47 5.79 0.65
N THR A 347 -9.39 5.44 1.34
CA THR A 347 -9.10 6.02 2.66
C THR A 347 -8.99 7.54 2.62
N ASN A 348 -8.40 8.10 1.55
CA ASN A 348 -8.28 9.57 1.40
C ASN A 348 -9.64 10.27 1.36
N ASP A 349 -10.61 9.68 0.66
CA ASP A 349 -11.97 10.25 0.58
C ASP A 349 -12.66 10.23 1.96
N LEU A 350 -12.52 9.14 2.70
CA LEU A 350 -13.08 9.04 4.05
C LEU A 350 -12.40 10.01 5.03
N MET A 351 -11.08 10.16 4.94
CA MET A 351 -10.28 11.03 5.80
C MET A 351 -10.58 12.52 5.60
N ALA A 352 -10.98 12.91 4.39
CA ALA A 352 -11.39 14.28 4.13
C ALA A 352 -12.67 14.66 4.90
N ALA A 353 -13.62 13.72 5.05
CA ALA A 353 -14.88 13.91 5.79
C ALA A 353 -14.77 13.57 7.28
N ALA A 354 -13.81 12.72 7.71
CA ALA A 354 -13.80 12.15 9.06
C ALA A 354 -13.81 13.18 10.21
N PRO A 355 -13.08 14.30 10.18
CA PRO A 355 -13.15 15.31 11.23
C PRO A 355 -14.53 15.99 11.32
N ALA A 356 -15.16 16.26 10.18
CA ALA A 356 -16.52 16.80 10.11
C ALA A 356 -17.53 15.77 10.63
N THR A 357 -17.37 14.50 10.24
CA THR A 357 -18.19 13.40 10.76
C THR A 357 -18.07 13.26 12.28
N ASN A 358 -16.84 13.38 12.86
CA ASN A 358 -16.66 13.35 14.31
C ASN A 358 -17.48 14.42 15.03
N MET A 359 -17.55 15.63 14.47
CA MET A 359 -18.34 16.73 15.03
C MET A 359 -19.84 16.54 14.80
N ALA A 360 -20.26 16.22 13.57
CA ALA A 360 -21.69 16.05 13.24
C ALA A 360 -22.34 14.88 13.99
N MET A 361 -21.57 13.80 14.22
CA MET A 361 -22.02 12.58 14.90
C MET A 361 -21.75 12.58 16.41
N ALA A 362 -21.43 13.72 17.03
CA ALA A 362 -21.17 13.81 18.47
C ALA A 362 -22.35 13.31 19.32
N ASN A 363 -23.58 13.56 18.87
CA ASN A 363 -24.84 13.12 19.49
C ASN A 363 -25.39 11.79 18.96
N ALA A 364 -24.70 11.17 18.00
CA ALA A 364 -25.05 9.87 17.44
C ALA A 364 -24.56 8.73 18.33
N PHE A 365 -25.06 7.52 18.10
CA PHE A 365 -24.53 6.33 18.78
C PHE A 365 -23.14 5.97 18.26
N SER A 366 -23.00 5.74 16.95
CA SER A 366 -21.74 5.33 16.36
C SER A 366 -21.60 5.71 14.88
N VAL A 367 -20.39 5.51 14.34
CA VAL A 367 -20.11 5.49 12.89
C VAL A 367 -19.62 4.10 12.52
N GLU A 368 -20.32 3.43 11.63
CA GLU A 368 -19.86 2.16 11.06
C GLU A 368 -18.84 2.44 9.96
N ALA A 369 -17.56 2.16 10.24
CA ALA A 369 -16.46 2.55 9.37
C ALA A 369 -15.57 1.40 8.92
N TRP A 370 -15.79 0.17 9.40
CA TRP A 370 -14.90 -0.96 9.14
C TRP A 370 -15.62 -2.31 9.19
N GLY A 371 -14.92 -3.38 8.74
CA GLY A 371 -15.49 -4.74 8.65
C GLY A 371 -16.18 -5.01 7.31
N GLY A 372 -17.00 -6.03 7.24
CA GLY A 372 -17.67 -6.45 6.01
C GLY A 372 -16.69 -6.75 4.88
N ALA A 373 -16.90 -6.15 3.70
CA ALA A 373 -16.03 -6.29 2.55
C ALA A 373 -14.82 -5.33 2.54
N THR A 374 -14.75 -4.39 3.47
CA THR A 374 -13.69 -3.36 3.49
C THR A 374 -12.30 -3.97 3.51
N PHE A 375 -12.09 -5.04 4.27
CA PHE A 375 -10.79 -5.68 4.44
C PHE A 375 -10.24 -6.27 3.12
N ASP A 376 -11.04 -7.09 2.44
CA ASP A 376 -10.69 -7.69 1.16
C ASP A 376 -10.52 -6.63 0.07
N VAL A 377 -11.49 -5.73 -0.07
CA VAL A 377 -11.50 -4.71 -1.13
C VAL A 377 -10.32 -3.74 -0.99
N ALA A 378 -9.96 -3.35 0.23
CA ALA A 378 -8.83 -2.46 0.45
C ALA A 378 -7.52 -3.03 -0.12
N TYR A 379 -7.20 -4.28 0.17
CA TYR A 379 -6.01 -4.93 -0.39
C TYR A 379 -6.15 -5.26 -1.88
N ARG A 380 -7.27 -5.87 -2.27
CA ARG A 380 -7.45 -6.42 -3.62
C ARG A 380 -7.55 -5.35 -4.70
N PHE A 381 -8.36 -4.33 -4.46
CA PHE A 381 -8.73 -3.35 -5.48
C PHE A 381 -8.19 -1.94 -5.22
N LEU A 382 -8.12 -1.51 -3.95
CA LEU A 382 -7.72 -0.15 -3.60
C LEU A 382 -6.23 -0.02 -3.31
N LYS A 383 -5.52 -1.16 -3.18
CA LYS A 383 -4.09 -1.20 -2.88
C LYS A 383 -3.73 -0.38 -1.64
N GLU A 384 -4.57 -0.52 -0.61
CA GLU A 384 -4.46 0.15 0.68
C GLU A 384 -4.50 -0.86 1.83
N SER A 385 -3.84 -0.52 2.93
CA SER A 385 -3.94 -1.33 4.15
C SER A 385 -5.23 -1.00 4.93
N PRO A 386 -6.15 -1.97 5.14
CA PRO A 386 -7.34 -1.75 5.96
C PRO A 386 -7.00 -1.38 7.41
N TRP A 387 -5.87 -1.85 7.93
CA TRP A 387 -5.39 -1.51 9.27
C TRP A 387 -4.95 -0.07 9.39
N VAL A 388 -4.28 0.47 8.37
CA VAL A 388 -3.89 1.89 8.31
C VAL A 388 -5.15 2.75 8.22
N ARG A 389 -6.13 2.37 7.39
CA ARG A 389 -7.44 3.03 7.31
C ARG A 389 -8.10 3.12 8.69
N LEU A 390 -8.20 2.02 9.42
CA LEU A 390 -8.80 2.00 10.76
C LEU A 390 -8.08 2.95 11.73
N GLN A 391 -6.74 2.91 11.74
CA GLN A 391 -5.94 3.79 12.60
C GLN A 391 -6.14 5.28 12.28
N GLN A 392 -6.16 5.63 10.99
CA GLN A 392 -6.35 7.01 10.55
C GLN A 392 -7.75 7.51 10.88
N LEU A 393 -8.79 6.70 10.61
CA LEU A 393 -10.17 7.02 10.99
C LEU A 393 -10.33 7.18 12.50
N ARG A 394 -9.72 6.29 13.30
CA ARG A 394 -9.74 6.41 14.76
C ARG A 394 -9.09 7.71 15.25
N ALA A 395 -7.97 8.09 14.64
CA ALA A 395 -7.27 9.33 14.98
C ALA A 395 -8.08 10.58 14.58
N ALA A 396 -8.78 10.52 13.45
CA ALA A 396 -9.61 11.62 12.94
C ALA A 396 -10.99 11.74 13.63
N MET A 397 -11.47 10.65 14.26
CA MET A 397 -12.76 10.62 14.96
C MET A 397 -12.58 10.20 16.44
N PRO A 398 -11.85 10.98 17.27
CA PRO A 398 -11.48 10.58 18.62
C PRO A 398 -12.68 10.40 19.57
N ASN A 399 -13.78 11.13 19.37
CA ASN A 399 -14.91 11.21 20.28
C ASN A 399 -16.11 10.33 19.85
N THR A 400 -16.09 9.76 18.64
CA THR A 400 -17.16 8.94 18.07
C THR A 400 -16.85 7.47 18.26
N LEU A 401 -17.85 6.65 18.62
CA LEU A 401 -17.73 5.19 18.62
C LEU A 401 -17.55 4.69 17.18
N ILE A 402 -16.50 3.91 16.92
CA ILE A 402 -16.31 3.22 15.64
C ILE A 402 -16.88 1.82 15.74
N GLN A 403 -17.84 1.53 14.87
CA GLN A 403 -18.48 0.22 14.74
C GLN A 403 -17.93 -0.57 13.57
N MET A 404 -17.85 -1.87 13.72
CA MET A 404 -17.51 -2.81 12.65
C MET A 404 -18.57 -3.92 12.51
N LEU A 405 -18.72 -4.42 11.28
CA LEU A 405 -19.48 -5.62 10.98
C LEU A 405 -18.56 -6.86 11.04
N LEU A 406 -18.93 -7.85 11.85
CA LEU A 406 -18.21 -9.12 12.01
C LEU A 406 -19.13 -10.30 11.68
N ARG A 407 -18.74 -11.12 10.71
CA ARG A 407 -19.50 -12.30 10.26
C ARG A 407 -19.14 -13.53 11.11
N ALA A 408 -19.41 -13.51 12.39
CA ALA A 408 -19.12 -14.62 13.31
C ALA A 408 -17.79 -15.34 12.99
N SER A 409 -17.79 -16.67 12.81
CA SER A 409 -16.58 -17.44 12.46
C SER A 409 -16.01 -17.16 11.07
N ASN A 410 -16.71 -16.43 10.22
CA ASN A 410 -16.18 -15.97 8.94
C ASN A 410 -15.40 -14.64 9.06
N ALA A 411 -15.37 -14.03 10.24
CA ALA A 411 -14.73 -12.72 10.49
C ALA A 411 -15.13 -11.69 9.40
N VAL A 412 -14.22 -11.43 8.44
CA VAL A 412 -14.47 -10.56 7.28
C VAL A 412 -14.47 -11.34 5.95
N GLY A 413 -14.29 -12.66 6.00
CA GLY A 413 -14.23 -13.55 4.83
C GLY A 413 -15.55 -14.13 4.38
N TYR A 414 -15.48 -15.06 3.42
CA TYR A 414 -16.61 -15.75 2.82
C TYR A 414 -16.70 -17.23 3.24
N ALA A 415 -15.71 -17.73 3.96
CA ALA A 415 -15.64 -19.06 4.55
C ALA A 415 -15.28 -18.94 6.04
N ASN A 416 -15.52 -20.01 6.81
CA ASN A 416 -15.10 -20.03 8.20
C ASN A 416 -13.57 -20.06 8.32
N TYR A 417 -13.04 -19.32 9.28
CA TYR A 417 -11.64 -19.37 9.70
C TYR A 417 -11.47 -20.25 10.96
N PRO A 418 -10.27 -20.76 11.20
CA PRO A 418 -9.95 -21.37 12.48
C PRO A 418 -10.20 -20.40 13.64
N ASP A 419 -10.66 -20.91 14.76
CA ASP A 419 -11.03 -20.09 15.92
C ASP A 419 -9.90 -19.17 16.39
N ASN A 420 -8.62 -19.60 16.33
CA ASN A 420 -7.48 -18.76 16.73
C ASN A 420 -7.27 -17.55 15.80
N VAL A 421 -7.67 -17.65 14.53
CA VAL A 421 -7.62 -16.50 13.58
C VAL A 421 -8.70 -15.49 13.91
N VAL A 422 -9.93 -15.97 14.14
CA VAL A 422 -11.07 -15.11 14.51
C VAL A 422 -10.81 -14.40 15.84
N GLN A 423 -10.32 -15.12 16.84
CA GLN A 423 -9.93 -14.57 18.13
C GLN A 423 -8.91 -13.44 17.95
N LYS A 424 -7.79 -13.72 17.27
CA LYS A 424 -6.73 -12.75 17.05
C LYS A 424 -7.21 -11.53 16.27
N PHE A 425 -8.11 -11.73 15.30
CA PHE A 425 -8.70 -10.63 14.52
C PHE A 425 -9.53 -9.69 15.39
N ILE A 426 -10.37 -10.22 16.28
CA ILE A 426 -11.19 -9.43 17.22
C ILE A 426 -10.29 -8.64 18.18
N GLU A 427 -9.30 -9.30 18.80
CA GLU A 427 -8.36 -8.67 19.74
C GLU A 427 -7.61 -7.50 19.09
N VAL A 428 -7.02 -7.72 17.90
CA VAL A 428 -6.29 -6.68 17.18
C VAL A 428 -7.21 -5.55 16.72
N SER A 429 -8.44 -5.85 16.29
CA SER A 429 -9.42 -4.83 15.90
C SER A 429 -9.81 -3.94 17.08
N ALA A 430 -10.05 -4.54 18.24
CA ALA A 430 -10.35 -3.82 19.48
C ALA A 430 -9.20 -2.91 19.91
N GLU A 431 -7.96 -3.42 19.84
CA GLU A 431 -6.74 -2.65 20.14
C GLU A 431 -6.57 -1.46 19.19
N ARG A 432 -6.94 -1.62 17.91
CA ARG A 432 -6.71 -0.62 16.86
C ARG A 432 -7.81 0.41 16.71
N GLY A 433 -8.87 0.33 17.49
CA GLY A 433 -9.82 1.43 17.59
C GLY A 433 -11.29 1.08 17.35
N ILE A 434 -11.62 -0.19 17.20
CA ILE A 434 -13.03 -0.63 17.19
C ILE A 434 -13.59 -0.53 18.61
N ASP A 435 -14.74 0.10 18.74
CA ASP A 435 -15.48 0.24 20.00
C ASP A 435 -16.76 -0.62 20.05
N VAL A 436 -17.36 -0.90 18.87
CA VAL A 436 -18.62 -1.69 18.75
C VAL A 436 -18.43 -2.82 17.75
N PHE A 437 -18.60 -4.06 18.21
CA PHE A 437 -18.62 -5.26 17.37
C PHE A 437 -20.06 -5.68 17.09
N ARG A 438 -20.54 -5.45 15.86
CA ARG A 438 -21.80 -6.02 15.37
C ARG A 438 -21.54 -7.41 14.83
N ILE A 439 -21.99 -8.44 15.55
CA ILE A 439 -21.73 -9.85 15.25
C ILE A 439 -23.01 -10.50 14.75
N PHE A 440 -22.96 -11.14 13.57
CA PHE A 440 -24.07 -11.91 13.02
C PHE A 440 -23.56 -13.19 12.36
N ASP A 441 -24.47 -14.16 12.21
CA ASP A 441 -24.26 -15.36 11.42
C ASP A 441 -25.18 -15.41 10.20
N SER A 442 -24.68 -15.91 9.07
CA SER A 442 -25.42 -15.91 7.79
C SER A 442 -26.66 -16.81 7.76
N LEU A 443 -26.77 -17.77 8.66
CA LEU A 443 -27.92 -18.65 8.83
C LEU A 443 -28.66 -18.39 10.14
N ASN A 444 -28.30 -17.33 10.89
CA ASN A 444 -28.76 -17.04 12.24
C ASN A 444 -28.46 -18.19 13.24
N TRP A 445 -27.39 -18.93 12.98
CA TRP A 445 -26.97 -20.03 13.85
C TRP A 445 -26.15 -19.51 15.05
N VAL A 446 -26.84 -19.32 16.16
CA VAL A 446 -26.25 -18.68 17.37
C VAL A 446 -25.03 -19.44 17.91
N GLU A 447 -24.98 -20.77 17.75
CA GLU A 447 -23.80 -21.54 18.15
C GLU A 447 -22.50 -21.06 17.48
N ASN A 448 -22.58 -20.64 16.21
CA ASN A 448 -21.46 -20.07 15.47
C ASN A 448 -21.04 -18.69 15.97
N MET A 449 -21.94 -17.98 16.64
CA MET A 449 -21.71 -16.64 17.19
C MET A 449 -21.09 -16.66 18.59
N LYS A 450 -21.18 -17.78 19.34
CA LYS A 450 -20.77 -17.87 20.77
C LYS A 450 -19.32 -17.46 20.97
N MET A 451 -18.38 -18.09 20.27
CA MET A 451 -16.96 -17.81 20.44
C MET A 451 -16.60 -16.35 20.06
N PRO A 452 -17.01 -15.80 18.92
CA PRO A 452 -16.77 -14.39 18.60
C PRO A 452 -17.36 -13.42 19.61
N ILE A 453 -18.57 -13.70 20.14
CA ILE A 453 -19.21 -12.87 21.17
C ILE A 453 -18.38 -12.91 22.47
N GLU A 454 -17.99 -14.09 22.93
CA GLU A 454 -17.18 -14.26 24.14
C GLU A 454 -15.83 -13.51 24.04
N VAL A 455 -15.13 -13.68 22.92
CA VAL A 455 -13.87 -12.98 22.69
C VAL A 455 -14.07 -11.47 22.65
N ALA A 456 -15.11 -10.99 21.97
CA ALA A 456 -15.40 -9.56 21.88
C ALA A 456 -15.75 -8.97 23.26
N LEU A 457 -16.56 -9.66 24.09
CA LEU A 457 -16.86 -9.27 25.47
C LEU A 457 -15.60 -9.14 26.32
N ASN A 458 -14.67 -10.09 26.19
CA ASN A 458 -13.40 -10.09 26.91
C ASN A 458 -12.48 -8.90 26.55
N THR A 459 -12.68 -8.27 25.38
CA THR A 459 -11.96 -7.02 25.03
C THR A 459 -12.47 -5.79 25.78
N GLY A 460 -13.59 -5.88 26.51
CA GLY A 460 -14.25 -4.75 27.16
C GLY A 460 -14.97 -3.79 26.22
N LYS A 461 -15.14 -4.17 24.94
CA LYS A 461 -15.84 -3.39 23.94
C LYS A 461 -17.34 -3.65 23.94
N ILE A 462 -18.11 -2.82 23.25
CA ILE A 462 -19.54 -3.02 23.09
C ILE A 462 -19.77 -4.15 22.11
N VAL A 463 -20.60 -5.12 22.51
CA VAL A 463 -20.97 -6.28 21.68
C VAL A 463 -22.44 -6.19 21.35
N GLU A 464 -22.74 -6.13 20.06
CA GLU A 464 -24.07 -6.14 19.48
C GLU A 464 -24.29 -7.48 18.79
N GLY A 465 -25.20 -8.28 19.32
CA GLY A 465 -25.65 -9.52 18.71
C GLY A 465 -26.77 -9.24 17.70
N SER A 466 -26.60 -9.69 16.47
CA SER A 466 -27.55 -9.36 15.38
C SER A 466 -28.17 -10.60 14.77
N ILE A 467 -29.48 -10.56 14.53
CA ILE A 467 -30.24 -11.59 13.80
C ILE A 467 -30.69 -11.01 12.46
N CYS A 468 -30.41 -11.73 11.40
CA CYS A 468 -30.81 -11.36 10.06
C CYS A 468 -32.32 -11.56 9.88
N TYR A 469 -33.01 -10.54 9.36
CA TYR A 469 -34.45 -10.59 9.07
C TYR A 469 -34.70 -11.22 7.69
N THR A 470 -35.69 -12.10 7.64
CA THR A 470 -36.22 -12.73 6.42
C THR A 470 -37.67 -13.15 6.67
N GLY A 471 -38.38 -13.44 5.61
CA GLY A 471 -39.82 -13.73 5.71
C GLY A 471 -40.69 -12.48 5.99
N ASP A 472 -41.93 -12.68 6.38
CA ASP A 472 -42.88 -11.63 6.76
C ASP A 472 -43.64 -12.02 8.02
N ILE A 473 -43.33 -11.42 9.15
CA ILE A 473 -44.01 -11.72 10.43
C ILE A 473 -45.50 -11.38 10.45
N LEU A 474 -45.99 -10.62 9.46
CA LEU A 474 -47.42 -10.31 9.29
C LEU A 474 -48.14 -11.29 8.36
N ASP A 475 -47.43 -12.19 7.68
CA ASP A 475 -48.05 -13.23 6.86
C ASP A 475 -48.55 -14.37 7.77
N PRO A 476 -49.87 -14.64 7.82
CA PRO A 476 -50.38 -15.73 8.65
C PRO A 476 -49.94 -17.13 8.21
N ASN A 477 -49.36 -17.25 7.01
CA ASN A 477 -48.79 -18.51 6.49
C ASN A 477 -47.29 -18.67 6.80
N GLU A 478 -46.63 -17.66 7.35
CA GLU A 478 -45.24 -17.76 7.77
C GLU A 478 -45.14 -18.65 9.02
N THR A 479 -44.45 -19.78 8.87
CA THR A 479 -44.33 -20.79 9.94
C THR A 479 -42.94 -20.91 10.50
N LYS A 480 -41.92 -20.39 9.82
CA LYS A 480 -40.51 -20.51 10.19
C LYS A 480 -39.97 -19.26 10.85
N TYR A 481 -40.09 -18.13 10.18
CA TYR A 481 -39.53 -16.84 10.63
C TYR A 481 -40.61 -15.96 11.27
N THR A 482 -41.29 -16.54 12.26
CA THR A 482 -42.38 -15.90 13.00
C THR A 482 -41.87 -14.87 14.00
N LEU A 483 -42.77 -14.06 14.58
CA LEU A 483 -42.43 -13.16 15.67
C LEU A 483 -41.79 -13.89 16.86
N ASP A 484 -42.28 -15.08 17.23
CA ASP A 484 -41.70 -15.92 18.30
C ASP A 484 -40.28 -16.39 17.97
N TYR A 485 -39.98 -16.65 16.70
CA TYR A 485 -38.62 -16.98 16.27
C TYR A 485 -37.64 -15.85 16.64
N TYR A 486 -37.97 -14.60 16.28
CA TYR A 486 -37.13 -13.44 16.57
C TYR A 486 -36.98 -13.18 18.07
N ILE A 487 -38.06 -13.31 18.84
CA ILE A 487 -38.02 -13.16 20.30
C ILE A 487 -37.14 -14.23 20.94
N ARG A 488 -37.24 -15.47 20.54
CA ARG A 488 -36.39 -16.58 21.04
C ARG A 488 -34.93 -16.32 20.76
N LYS A 489 -34.56 -15.97 19.53
CA LYS A 489 -33.18 -15.64 19.15
C LYS A 489 -32.65 -14.43 19.90
N ALA A 490 -33.47 -13.41 20.11
CA ALA A 490 -33.10 -12.22 20.86
C ALA A 490 -32.76 -12.54 22.33
N LYS A 491 -33.63 -13.35 23.00
CA LYS A 491 -33.37 -13.80 24.38
C LYS A 491 -32.10 -14.66 24.50
N GLU A 492 -31.84 -15.47 23.47
CA GLU A 492 -30.62 -16.29 23.43
C GLU A 492 -29.36 -15.42 23.39
N LEU A 493 -29.32 -14.35 22.55
CA LEU A 493 -28.22 -13.42 22.49
C LEU A 493 -28.08 -12.52 23.74
N GLU A 494 -29.21 -12.08 24.32
CA GLU A 494 -29.19 -11.36 25.60
C GLU A 494 -28.60 -12.23 26.72
N ALA A 495 -28.99 -13.51 26.77
CA ALA A 495 -28.49 -14.47 27.78
C ALA A 495 -26.97 -14.75 27.60
N MET A 496 -26.42 -14.59 26.41
CA MET A 496 -24.99 -14.68 26.14
C MET A 496 -24.20 -13.45 26.57
N GLY A 497 -24.86 -12.40 27.03
CA GLY A 497 -24.23 -11.18 27.55
C GLY A 497 -24.03 -10.09 26.49
N CYS A 498 -24.65 -10.19 25.34
CA CYS A 498 -24.65 -9.11 24.36
C CYS A 498 -25.16 -7.82 25.01
N HIS A 499 -24.52 -6.70 24.70
CA HIS A 499 -24.90 -5.41 25.25
C HIS A 499 -26.05 -4.75 24.51
N ILE A 500 -26.24 -5.09 23.22
CA ILE A 500 -27.27 -4.57 22.30
C ILE A 500 -27.77 -5.74 21.47
N PHE A 501 -29.09 -5.75 21.20
CA PHE A 501 -29.70 -6.66 20.23
C PHE A 501 -30.04 -5.91 18.95
N ALA A 502 -29.68 -6.46 17.78
CA ALA A 502 -29.99 -5.84 16.50
C ALA A 502 -30.82 -6.77 15.58
N ILE A 503 -31.78 -6.19 14.90
CA ILE A 503 -32.38 -6.75 13.70
C ILE A 503 -31.66 -6.25 12.48
N LYS A 504 -31.15 -7.18 11.65
CA LYS A 504 -30.39 -6.87 10.43
C LYS A 504 -31.20 -7.27 9.19
N ASP A 505 -31.84 -6.29 8.55
CA ASP A 505 -32.61 -6.44 7.34
C ASP A 505 -31.81 -6.00 6.11
N MET A 506 -31.13 -6.94 5.45
CA MET A 506 -30.19 -6.67 4.34
C MET A 506 -30.90 -6.39 3.00
N ALA A 507 -32.19 -6.65 2.91
CA ALA A 507 -32.94 -6.55 1.64
C ALA A 507 -34.06 -5.52 1.68
N GLY A 508 -34.34 -4.92 2.84
CA GLY A 508 -35.49 -4.05 3.02
C GLY A 508 -36.83 -4.82 3.06
N LEU A 509 -36.80 -6.03 3.62
CA LEU A 509 -37.99 -6.91 3.74
C LEU A 509 -38.89 -6.50 4.90
N LEU A 510 -38.34 -5.88 5.92
CA LEU A 510 -39.08 -5.47 7.11
C LEU A 510 -40.05 -4.32 6.75
N LYS A 511 -41.33 -4.64 6.62
CA LYS A 511 -42.37 -3.66 6.32
C LYS A 511 -42.60 -2.72 7.50
N PRO A 512 -43.07 -1.46 7.27
CA PRO A 512 -43.28 -0.49 8.34
C PRO A 512 -44.11 -0.99 9.53
N TYR A 513 -45.29 -1.63 9.25
CA TYR A 513 -46.13 -2.17 10.31
C TYR A 513 -45.55 -3.42 10.98
N ALA A 514 -44.79 -4.25 10.23
CA ALA A 514 -44.06 -5.37 10.80
C ALA A 514 -42.97 -4.86 11.77
N ALA A 515 -42.26 -3.78 11.42
CA ALA A 515 -41.32 -3.14 12.30
C ALA A 515 -41.96 -2.65 13.60
N LYS A 516 -43.11 -2.01 13.50
CA LYS A 516 -43.89 -1.56 14.68
C LYS A 516 -44.22 -2.73 15.62
N GLU A 517 -44.74 -3.83 15.08
CA GLU A 517 -45.09 -5.01 15.89
C GLU A 517 -43.85 -5.68 16.49
N LEU A 518 -42.82 -5.92 15.69
CA LEU A 518 -41.58 -6.54 16.11
C LEU A 518 -40.91 -5.78 17.26
N PHE A 519 -40.69 -4.48 17.06
CA PHE A 519 -39.97 -3.67 18.07
C PHE A 519 -40.82 -3.38 19.31
N SER A 520 -42.14 -3.22 19.21
CA SER A 520 -43.01 -3.07 20.38
C SER A 520 -43.03 -4.34 21.24
N THR A 521 -42.88 -5.51 20.62
CA THR A 521 -42.81 -6.80 21.33
C THR A 521 -41.41 -7.01 21.93
N LEU A 522 -40.36 -6.84 21.15
CA LEU A 522 -38.98 -6.97 21.63
C LEU A 522 -38.68 -6.03 22.81
N LYS A 523 -39.22 -4.80 22.79
CA LYS A 523 -39.03 -3.82 23.87
C LYS A 523 -39.66 -4.27 25.22
N LYS A 524 -40.66 -5.14 25.17
CA LYS A 524 -41.26 -5.72 26.38
C LYS A 524 -40.52 -6.95 26.87
N GLU A 525 -39.85 -7.66 25.98
CA GLU A 525 -39.24 -8.96 26.23
C GLU A 525 -37.74 -8.90 26.60
N LEU A 526 -37.04 -7.81 26.22
CA LEU A 526 -35.59 -7.64 26.40
C LEU A 526 -35.27 -6.46 27.34
N HIS A 527 -34.13 -6.57 28.03
CA HIS A 527 -33.62 -5.58 28.97
C HIS A 527 -32.36 -4.86 28.47
N ILE A 528 -32.03 -5.00 27.20
CA ILE A 528 -30.90 -4.35 26.50
C ILE A 528 -31.44 -3.48 25.36
N PRO A 529 -30.67 -2.46 24.91
CA PRO A 529 -31.07 -1.60 23.81
C PRO A 529 -31.34 -2.40 22.52
N LEU A 530 -32.25 -1.89 21.72
CA LEU A 530 -32.67 -2.44 20.44
C LEU A 530 -32.10 -1.59 19.30
N HIS A 531 -31.53 -2.26 18.29
CA HIS A 531 -31.01 -1.62 17.11
C HIS A 531 -31.65 -2.14 15.83
N LEU A 532 -32.01 -1.25 14.90
CA LEU A 532 -32.53 -1.60 13.58
C LEU A 532 -31.51 -1.24 12.50
N HIS A 533 -31.09 -2.23 11.74
CA HIS A 533 -30.40 -2.05 10.46
C HIS A 533 -31.34 -2.49 9.34
N THR A 534 -31.58 -1.61 8.37
CA THR A 534 -32.39 -1.95 7.19
C THR A 534 -31.84 -1.25 5.94
N HIS A 535 -32.06 -1.86 4.78
CA HIS A 535 -31.76 -1.26 3.47
C HIS A 535 -33.04 -0.67 2.85
N ASP A 536 -32.87 0.35 2.01
CA ASP A 536 -33.98 1.08 1.38
C ASP A 536 -34.26 0.59 -0.05
N THR A 537 -34.02 -0.69 -0.31
CA THR A 537 -34.15 -1.29 -1.65
C THR A 537 -35.61 -1.28 -2.13
N THR A 538 -36.57 -1.35 -1.22
CA THR A 538 -37.98 -1.31 -1.52
C THR A 538 -38.58 0.10 -1.54
N GLY A 539 -37.84 1.11 -1.05
CA GLY A 539 -38.29 2.49 -0.89
C GLY A 539 -39.17 2.74 0.36
N ASN A 540 -39.27 1.74 1.23
CA ASN A 540 -40.00 1.86 2.49
C ASN A 540 -39.09 2.15 3.70
N GLY A 541 -37.79 2.26 3.50
CA GLY A 541 -36.82 2.29 4.58
C GLY A 541 -37.06 3.42 5.59
N VAL A 542 -37.32 4.65 5.15
CA VAL A 542 -37.63 5.77 6.05
C VAL A 542 -38.92 5.48 6.85
N SER A 543 -39.96 4.98 6.20
CA SER A 543 -41.22 4.64 6.86
C SER A 543 -41.04 3.51 7.89
N THR A 544 -40.23 2.51 7.56
CA THR A 544 -39.89 1.40 8.46
C THR A 544 -39.18 1.91 9.71
N VAL A 545 -38.19 2.81 9.52
CA VAL A 545 -37.45 3.43 10.63
C VAL A 545 -38.34 4.27 11.53
N LEU A 546 -39.27 5.07 10.94
CA LEU A 546 -40.21 5.88 11.72
C LEU A 546 -41.15 5.02 12.54
N MET A 547 -41.68 3.93 11.97
CA MET A 547 -42.56 2.99 12.69
C MET A 547 -41.82 2.25 13.80
N ALA A 548 -40.54 1.88 13.58
CA ALA A 548 -39.70 1.29 14.60
C ALA A 548 -39.41 2.30 15.72
N ALA A 549 -39.16 3.58 15.39
CA ALA A 549 -38.98 4.64 16.37
C ALA A 549 -40.16 4.86 17.27
N GLU A 550 -41.41 4.87 16.70
CA GLU A 550 -42.64 4.90 17.46
C GLU A 550 -42.82 3.67 18.36
N ALA A 551 -42.31 2.50 17.93
CA ALA A 551 -42.36 1.25 18.68
C ALA A 551 -41.28 1.15 19.79
N GLY A 552 -40.41 2.14 19.90
CA GLY A 552 -39.42 2.25 20.97
C GLY A 552 -38.05 1.65 20.66
N VAL A 553 -37.69 1.47 19.38
CA VAL A 553 -36.30 1.12 19.01
C VAL A 553 -35.34 2.21 19.52
N ASP A 554 -34.18 1.82 20.05
CA ASP A 554 -33.26 2.78 20.65
C ASP A 554 -32.27 3.37 19.62
N ILE A 555 -31.81 2.56 18.66
CA ILE A 555 -30.78 2.91 17.69
C ILE A 555 -31.24 2.47 16.29
N VAL A 556 -30.89 3.27 15.27
CA VAL A 556 -31.14 2.93 13.85
C VAL A 556 -29.93 3.23 12.98
N ASP A 557 -29.71 2.40 11.96
CA ASP A 557 -28.70 2.64 10.93
C ASP A 557 -29.27 3.53 9.83
N LEU A 558 -28.55 4.60 9.51
CA LEU A 558 -28.88 5.54 8.46
C LEU A 558 -27.61 5.91 7.68
N ALA A 559 -27.77 6.42 6.47
CA ALA A 559 -26.69 6.97 5.67
C ALA A 559 -26.95 8.43 5.33
N ILE A 560 -25.90 9.23 5.22
CA ILE A 560 -25.96 10.61 4.71
C ILE A 560 -26.74 10.60 3.38
N GLN A 561 -27.57 11.60 3.14
CA GLN A 561 -28.53 11.63 2.02
C GLN A 561 -27.94 11.22 0.68
N SER A 562 -26.77 11.76 0.28
CA SER A 562 -26.11 11.41 -0.99
C SER A 562 -25.54 9.99 -1.02
N MET A 563 -25.45 9.31 0.12
CA MET A 563 -25.00 7.92 0.29
C MET A 563 -26.13 6.96 0.66
N SER A 564 -27.38 7.41 0.63
CA SER A 564 -28.55 6.65 1.07
C SER A 564 -29.38 6.12 -0.08
N SER A 565 -30.42 5.35 0.28
CA SER A 565 -31.46 4.80 -0.62
C SER A 565 -30.97 3.70 -1.59
N LEU A 566 -31.89 3.13 -2.37
CA LEU A 566 -31.65 2.00 -3.26
C LEU A 566 -31.08 0.79 -2.49
N THR A 567 -29.87 0.36 -2.85
CA THR A 567 -29.20 -0.77 -2.16
C THR A 567 -28.58 -0.37 -0.82
N SER A 568 -28.58 0.92 -0.46
CA SER A 568 -28.03 1.45 0.79
C SER A 568 -29.11 1.58 1.89
N GLN A 569 -28.74 2.18 3.02
CA GLN A 569 -29.59 2.46 4.15
C GLN A 569 -30.52 3.65 3.88
N PRO A 570 -31.61 3.83 4.67
CA PRO A 570 -32.49 4.99 4.59
C PRO A 570 -31.75 6.31 4.83
N SER A 571 -32.29 7.38 4.24
CA SER A 571 -31.69 8.71 4.33
C SER A 571 -31.70 9.27 5.75
N MET A 572 -30.51 9.55 6.29
CA MET A 572 -30.34 10.18 7.59
C MET A 572 -30.99 11.56 7.63
N ASN A 573 -30.74 12.40 6.62
CA ASN A 573 -31.31 13.74 6.55
C ASN A 573 -32.85 13.71 6.58
N ALA A 574 -33.49 12.74 5.88
CA ALA A 574 -34.92 12.61 5.87
C ALA A 574 -35.50 12.20 7.23
N VAL A 575 -34.90 11.22 7.90
CA VAL A 575 -35.34 10.74 9.21
C VAL A 575 -35.15 11.83 10.28
N VAL A 576 -33.99 12.51 10.28
CA VAL A 576 -33.70 13.60 11.21
C VAL A 576 -34.71 14.73 11.09
N GLU A 577 -35.05 15.17 9.88
CA GLU A 577 -36.05 16.21 9.67
C GLU A 577 -37.46 15.72 10.01
N ALA A 578 -37.82 14.46 9.72
CA ALA A 578 -39.12 13.90 10.06
C ALA A 578 -39.36 13.82 11.58
N LEU A 579 -38.34 13.63 12.39
CA LEU A 579 -38.42 13.50 13.86
C LEU A 579 -38.19 14.83 14.61
N LYS A 580 -37.80 15.88 13.93
CA LYS A 580 -37.48 17.16 14.50
C LYS A 580 -38.65 17.75 15.29
N GLY A 581 -38.37 18.13 16.54
CA GLY A 581 -39.40 18.67 17.45
C GLY A 581 -40.34 17.63 18.06
N THR A 582 -40.15 16.34 17.80
CA THR A 582 -40.86 15.24 18.47
C THR A 582 -40.08 14.76 19.72
N GLU A 583 -40.67 13.87 20.51
CA GLU A 583 -39.98 13.23 21.64
C GLU A 583 -38.79 12.35 21.18
N ARG A 584 -38.80 11.93 19.92
CA ARG A 584 -37.79 11.08 19.29
C ARG A 584 -36.74 11.90 18.48
N ASP A 585 -36.75 13.24 18.59
CA ASP A 585 -35.80 14.10 17.90
C ASP A 585 -34.35 13.65 18.16
N THR A 586 -33.58 13.42 17.10
CA THR A 586 -32.22 12.86 17.17
C THR A 586 -31.19 13.83 17.77
N GLY A 587 -31.47 15.13 17.72
CA GLY A 587 -30.55 16.19 18.12
C GLY A 587 -29.34 16.37 17.21
N LEU A 588 -29.38 15.80 15.98
CA LEU A 588 -28.33 16.01 14.97
C LEU A 588 -28.54 17.34 14.24
N ASN A 589 -27.44 17.97 13.85
CA ASN A 589 -27.46 19.26 13.16
C ASN A 589 -27.65 19.07 11.65
N THR A 590 -28.80 19.50 11.14
CA THR A 590 -29.19 19.34 9.73
C THR A 590 -28.23 20.02 8.77
N GLU A 591 -27.73 21.22 9.08
CA GLU A 591 -26.79 21.96 8.21
C GLU A 591 -25.48 21.21 8.05
N GLN A 592 -24.97 20.61 9.13
CA GLN A 592 -23.78 19.77 9.08
C GLN A 592 -24.00 18.51 8.23
N LEU A 593 -25.18 17.90 8.33
CA LEU A 593 -25.55 16.75 7.50
C LEU A 593 -25.67 17.11 6.02
N ILE A 594 -26.19 18.30 5.69
CA ILE A 594 -26.28 18.81 4.31
C ILE A 594 -24.88 19.01 3.74
N GLU A 595 -23.97 19.62 4.49
CA GLU A 595 -22.60 19.88 4.03
C GLU A 595 -21.84 18.55 3.80
N LEU A 596 -21.96 17.57 4.70
CA LEU A 596 -21.44 16.22 4.47
C LEU A 596 -22.05 15.55 3.23
N SER A 597 -23.36 15.76 2.99
CA SER A 597 -24.04 15.23 1.80
C SER A 597 -23.49 15.85 0.51
N HIS A 598 -23.21 17.16 0.48
CA HIS A 598 -22.59 17.81 -0.67
C HIS A 598 -21.19 17.25 -0.94
N TYR A 599 -20.39 17.03 0.11
CA TYR A 599 -19.09 16.39 -0.04
C TYR A 599 -19.19 15.02 -0.70
N TYR A 600 -20.00 14.11 -0.14
CA TYR A 600 -20.14 12.76 -0.69
C TYR A 600 -20.79 12.75 -2.08
N GLN A 601 -21.66 13.70 -2.40
CA GLN A 601 -22.20 13.88 -3.75
C GLN A 601 -21.08 14.20 -4.75
N GLY A 602 -20.14 15.07 -4.37
CA GLY A 602 -18.98 15.41 -5.18
C GLY A 602 -18.02 14.21 -5.36
N VAL A 603 -17.74 13.50 -4.28
CA VAL A 603 -16.86 12.31 -4.31
C VAL A 603 -17.46 11.21 -5.18
N ARG A 604 -18.76 11.01 -5.12
CA ARG A 604 -19.49 9.94 -5.80
C ARG A 604 -19.36 9.95 -7.32
N GLN A 605 -19.12 11.13 -7.94
CA GLN A 605 -18.86 11.26 -9.37
C GLN A 605 -17.72 10.36 -9.85
N ILE A 606 -16.65 10.22 -9.04
CA ILE A 606 -15.47 9.41 -9.37
C ILE A 606 -15.84 7.92 -9.45
N PHE A 607 -16.84 7.50 -8.68
CA PHE A 607 -17.21 6.09 -8.50
C PHE A 607 -18.42 5.65 -9.31
N THR A 608 -18.96 6.50 -10.18
CA THR A 608 -20.16 6.19 -11.00
C THR A 608 -20.05 4.88 -11.78
N GLY A 609 -18.83 4.52 -12.24
CA GLY A 609 -18.59 3.26 -12.95
C GLY A 609 -18.73 2.00 -12.07
N PHE A 610 -18.77 2.16 -10.74
CA PHE A 610 -18.94 1.06 -9.78
C PHE A 610 -20.35 1.01 -9.19
N GLU A 611 -21.20 1.97 -9.52
CA GLU A 611 -22.57 2.02 -8.99
C GLU A 611 -23.44 0.91 -9.58
N SER A 612 -24.41 0.44 -8.78
CA SER A 612 -25.39 -0.52 -9.26
C SER A 612 -26.26 0.10 -10.35
N GLU A 613 -26.72 -0.72 -11.30
CA GLU A 613 -27.64 -0.27 -12.36
C GLU A 613 -29.08 0.04 -11.85
N MET A 614 -29.35 -0.21 -10.56
CA MET A 614 -30.66 0.07 -9.97
C MET A 614 -30.87 1.59 -9.86
N LYS A 615 -31.87 2.11 -10.58
CA LYS A 615 -32.15 3.56 -10.61
C LYS A 615 -33.36 3.96 -9.74
N THR A 616 -34.17 3.00 -9.35
CA THR A 616 -35.36 3.21 -8.54
C THR A 616 -35.53 2.08 -7.54
N PRO A 617 -36.16 2.32 -6.38
CA PRO A 617 -36.56 1.25 -5.47
C PRO A 617 -37.46 0.22 -6.18
N ASN A 618 -37.40 -1.03 -5.73
CA ASN A 618 -38.16 -2.13 -6.35
C ASN A 618 -38.89 -2.99 -5.31
N THR A 619 -40.22 -3.00 -5.35
CA THR A 619 -41.07 -3.80 -4.45
C THR A 619 -41.12 -5.29 -4.81
N GLU A 620 -40.60 -5.72 -5.95
CA GLU A 620 -40.44 -7.15 -6.28
C GLU A 620 -39.55 -7.88 -5.27
N ILE A 621 -38.75 -7.13 -4.51
CA ILE A 621 -37.94 -7.65 -3.40
C ILE A 621 -38.81 -8.43 -2.41
N TYR A 622 -40.04 -7.97 -2.12
CA TYR A 622 -40.96 -8.71 -1.26
C TYR A 622 -41.44 -10.05 -1.84
N LYS A 623 -41.30 -10.23 -3.16
CA LYS A 623 -41.72 -11.48 -3.85
C LYS A 623 -40.54 -12.47 -3.96
N TYR A 624 -39.37 -12.00 -4.34
CA TYR A 624 -38.22 -12.85 -4.66
C TYR A 624 -37.19 -12.87 -3.55
N GLU A 625 -37.23 -11.92 -2.63
CA GLU A 625 -36.32 -11.77 -1.47
C GLU A 625 -34.84 -11.75 -1.84
N ILE A 626 -34.46 -11.17 -2.99
CA ILE A 626 -33.09 -11.05 -3.44
C ILE A 626 -32.46 -9.81 -2.82
N PRO A 627 -31.43 -9.92 -1.95
CA PRO A 627 -30.73 -8.75 -1.39
C PRO A 627 -30.15 -7.86 -2.48
N GLY A 628 -30.12 -6.53 -2.28
CA GLY A 628 -29.69 -5.57 -3.30
C GLY A 628 -28.30 -5.84 -3.86
N GLY A 629 -27.33 -6.16 -3.01
CA GLY A 629 -25.98 -6.54 -3.46
C GLY A 629 -25.96 -7.84 -4.26
N GLN A 630 -26.78 -8.81 -3.90
CA GLN A 630 -26.91 -10.07 -4.65
C GLN A 630 -27.64 -9.85 -5.99
N TYR A 631 -28.64 -8.97 -6.03
CA TYR A 631 -29.34 -8.60 -7.27
C TYR A 631 -28.36 -8.06 -8.32
N SER A 632 -27.50 -7.12 -7.93
CA SER A 632 -26.50 -6.53 -8.82
C SER A 632 -25.46 -7.57 -9.28
N ASN A 633 -24.99 -8.44 -8.39
CA ASN A 633 -24.06 -9.50 -8.72
C ASN A 633 -24.67 -10.53 -9.67
N LEU A 634 -25.90 -10.95 -9.40
CA LEU A 634 -26.63 -11.93 -10.22
C LEU A 634 -26.88 -11.39 -11.62
N LEU A 635 -27.31 -10.13 -11.74
CA LEU A 635 -27.49 -9.47 -13.04
C LEU A 635 -26.19 -9.40 -13.84
N ALA A 636 -25.08 -9.03 -13.19
CA ALA A 636 -23.76 -8.97 -13.83
C ALA A 636 -23.30 -10.36 -14.32
N GLN A 637 -23.50 -11.41 -13.52
CA GLN A 637 -23.18 -12.79 -13.91
C GLN A 637 -24.01 -13.27 -15.10
N VAL A 638 -25.30 -13.02 -15.10
CA VAL A 638 -26.22 -13.41 -16.17
C VAL A 638 -25.90 -12.67 -17.46
N LYS A 639 -25.55 -11.38 -17.39
CA LYS A 639 -25.05 -10.60 -18.55
C LYS A 639 -23.73 -11.15 -19.09
N ALA A 640 -22.80 -11.49 -18.23
CA ALA A 640 -21.50 -12.07 -18.63
C ALA A 640 -21.64 -13.43 -19.34
N MET A 641 -22.70 -14.18 -19.02
CA MET A 641 -23.06 -15.43 -19.67
C MET A 641 -23.81 -15.25 -20.99
N GLY A 642 -24.12 -14.02 -21.39
CA GLY A 642 -24.90 -13.73 -22.60
C GLY A 642 -26.40 -14.06 -22.50
N SER A 643 -26.92 -14.27 -21.28
CA SER A 643 -28.31 -14.71 -21.00
C SER A 643 -29.13 -13.61 -20.31
N ALA A 644 -28.87 -12.34 -20.62
CA ALA A 644 -29.54 -11.21 -20.00
C ALA A 644 -31.08 -11.24 -20.13
N ASP A 645 -31.58 -11.84 -21.20
CA ASP A 645 -33.03 -12.09 -21.46
C ASP A 645 -33.66 -13.11 -20.52
N GLN A 646 -32.89 -13.97 -19.88
CA GLN A 646 -33.36 -14.99 -18.93
C GLN A 646 -33.37 -14.48 -17.47
N PHE A 647 -33.04 -13.22 -17.22
CA PHE A 647 -32.96 -12.70 -15.84
C PHE A 647 -34.30 -12.80 -15.07
N GLU A 648 -35.45 -12.63 -15.74
CA GLU A 648 -36.76 -12.80 -15.10
C GLU A 648 -36.98 -14.25 -14.64
N GLU A 649 -36.62 -15.23 -15.47
CA GLU A 649 -36.69 -16.65 -15.12
C GLU A 649 -35.77 -16.97 -13.92
N ILE A 650 -34.54 -16.42 -13.94
CA ILE A 650 -33.58 -16.64 -12.85
C ILE A 650 -34.07 -16.04 -11.53
N LYS A 651 -34.82 -14.93 -11.51
CA LYS A 651 -35.47 -14.42 -10.29
C LYS A 651 -36.46 -15.43 -9.72
N HIS A 652 -37.27 -16.08 -10.55
CA HIS A 652 -38.19 -17.15 -10.12
C HIS A 652 -37.42 -18.36 -9.60
N LEU A 653 -36.38 -18.80 -10.31
CA LEU A 653 -35.50 -19.90 -9.86
C LEU A 653 -34.74 -19.58 -8.58
N TYR A 654 -34.45 -18.31 -8.31
CA TYR A 654 -33.82 -17.90 -7.05
C TYR A 654 -34.73 -18.18 -5.84
N LYS A 655 -36.04 -17.88 -5.99
CA LYS A 655 -37.06 -18.23 -4.96
C LYS A 655 -37.16 -19.74 -4.82
N ASP A 656 -37.26 -20.47 -5.94
CA ASP A 656 -37.39 -21.94 -5.93
C ASP A 656 -36.13 -22.59 -5.32
N ALA A 657 -34.95 -22.09 -5.63
CA ALA A 657 -33.68 -22.53 -5.02
C ALA A 657 -33.69 -22.29 -3.50
N ASN A 658 -34.15 -21.12 -3.04
CA ASN A 658 -34.26 -20.84 -1.61
C ASN A 658 -35.20 -21.82 -0.89
N ASP A 659 -36.35 -22.12 -1.47
CA ASP A 659 -37.30 -23.09 -0.92
C ASP A 659 -36.71 -24.50 -0.86
N LEU A 660 -35.98 -24.92 -1.92
CA LEU A 660 -35.25 -26.19 -2.02
C LEU A 660 -34.11 -26.31 -0.99
N LEU A 661 -33.45 -25.22 -0.68
CA LEU A 661 -32.40 -25.15 0.36
C LEU A 661 -32.99 -25.06 1.78
N GLY A 662 -34.33 -25.10 1.92
CA GLY A 662 -35.04 -25.09 3.20
C GLY A 662 -35.42 -23.71 3.68
N ASN A 663 -35.66 -22.76 2.78
CA ASN A 663 -36.01 -21.36 3.07
C ASN A 663 -35.02 -20.74 4.06
N ILE A 664 -33.83 -20.42 3.58
CA ILE A 664 -32.71 -19.91 4.42
C ILE A 664 -32.63 -18.38 4.39
N VAL A 665 -31.99 -17.83 5.40
CA VAL A 665 -31.63 -16.42 5.45
C VAL A 665 -30.66 -16.08 4.30
N LYS A 666 -30.90 -14.95 3.62
CA LYS A 666 -30.13 -14.53 2.42
C LYS A 666 -29.22 -13.35 2.75
N VAL A 667 -28.03 -13.64 3.23
CA VAL A 667 -26.95 -12.71 3.50
C VAL A 667 -25.62 -13.38 3.15
N THR A 668 -24.58 -12.65 2.81
CA THR A 668 -23.28 -13.25 2.49
C THR A 668 -22.73 -14.09 3.65
N PRO A 669 -22.37 -15.40 3.42
CA PRO A 669 -22.26 -16.11 2.14
C PRO A 669 -23.53 -16.86 1.68
N SER A 670 -24.57 -17.05 2.50
CA SER A 670 -25.74 -17.86 2.16
C SER A 670 -26.51 -17.36 0.91
N SER A 671 -26.58 -16.04 0.70
CA SER A 671 -27.18 -15.46 -0.52
C SER A 671 -26.48 -15.90 -1.81
N LYS A 672 -25.16 -16.13 -1.75
CA LYS A 672 -24.39 -16.68 -2.87
C LYS A 672 -24.79 -18.13 -3.16
N VAL A 673 -24.99 -18.94 -2.12
CA VAL A 673 -25.45 -20.33 -2.27
C VAL A 673 -26.75 -20.39 -3.04
N VAL A 674 -27.74 -19.55 -2.66
CA VAL A 674 -29.03 -19.48 -3.35
C VAL A 674 -28.86 -19.03 -4.81
N GLY A 675 -28.02 -18.01 -5.06
CA GLY A 675 -27.75 -17.51 -6.40
C GLY A 675 -27.06 -18.54 -7.30
N ASP A 676 -26.03 -19.21 -6.79
CA ASP A 676 -25.30 -20.25 -7.52
C ASP A 676 -26.24 -21.44 -7.84
N MET A 677 -27.12 -21.82 -6.91
CA MET A 677 -28.12 -22.85 -7.12
C MET A 677 -29.14 -22.45 -8.19
N ALA A 678 -29.64 -21.21 -8.20
CA ALA A 678 -30.59 -20.71 -9.18
C ALA A 678 -30.00 -20.72 -10.61
N ILE A 679 -28.73 -20.25 -10.75
CA ILE A 679 -28.00 -20.28 -12.03
C ILE A 679 -27.75 -21.74 -12.47
N PHE A 680 -27.38 -22.61 -11.54
CA PHE A 680 -27.18 -24.03 -11.82
C PHE A 680 -28.47 -24.70 -12.30
N MET A 681 -29.61 -24.42 -11.66
CA MET A 681 -30.93 -24.92 -12.08
C MET A 681 -31.25 -24.45 -13.49
N SER A 682 -31.14 -23.16 -13.80
CA SER A 682 -31.37 -22.60 -15.12
C SER A 682 -30.53 -23.29 -16.20
N LYS A 683 -29.21 -23.45 -15.95
CA LYS A 683 -28.29 -24.06 -16.92
C LYS A 683 -28.55 -25.54 -17.22
N ASN A 684 -29.11 -26.27 -16.26
CA ASN A 684 -29.34 -27.72 -16.36
C ASN A 684 -30.82 -28.04 -16.60
N GLY A 685 -31.71 -27.03 -16.79
CA GLY A 685 -33.18 -27.24 -16.95
C GLY A 685 -33.83 -27.85 -15.72
N LEU A 686 -33.26 -27.63 -14.54
CA LEU A 686 -33.76 -28.16 -13.27
C LEU A 686 -34.86 -27.25 -12.69
N THR A 687 -35.90 -27.88 -12.15
CA THR A 687 -37.03 -27.23 -11.47
C THR A 687 -37.25 -27.90 -10.12
N LYS A 688 -38.17 -27.36 -9.30
CA LYS A 688 -38.59 -28.04 -8.06
C LYS A 688 -39.12 -29.45 -8.29
N ASP A 689 -39.75 -29.71 -9.46
CA ASP A 689 -40.45 -30.98 -9.74
C ASP A 689 -39.45 -32.08 -10.19
N ASN A 690 -38.38 -31.71 -10.94
CA ASN A 690 -37.47 -32.71 -11.50
C ASN A 690 -36.13 -32.84 -10.76
N ILE A 691 -35.78 -31.90 -9.88
CA ILE A 691 -34.44 -31.87 -9.21
C ILE A 691 -34.17 -33.14 -8.37
N MET A 692 -35.19 -33.77 -7.81
CA MET A 692 -35.06 -34.99 -7.02
C MET A 692 -34.74 -36.23 -7.87
N THR A 693 -35.00 -36.18 -9.18
CA THR A 693 -34.74 -37.27 -10.13
C THR A 693 -33.55 -36.95 -11.02
N GLU A 694 -33.64 -35.87 -11.78
CA GLU A 694 -32.59 -35.48 -12.74
C GLU A 694 -31.34 -34.85 -12.08
N GLY A 695 -31.55 -34.21 -10.93
CA GLY A 695 -30.45 -33.58 -10.15
C GLY A 695 -29.44 -34.57 -9.56
N ALA A 696 -29.79 -35.86 -9.45
CA ALA A 696 -28.85 -36.88 -8.93
C ALA A 696 -27.65 -37.14 -9.83
N GLU A 697 -27.78 -36.90 -11.15
CA GLU A 697 -26.76 -37.19 -12.15
C GLU A 697 -25.79 -36.02 -12.42
N VAL A 698 -26.10 -34.80 -11.96
CA VAL A 698 -25.32 -33.59 -12.22
C VAL A 698 -24.40 -33.26 -11.04
N SER A 699 -23.35 -32.48 -11.31
CA SER A 699 -22.43 -31.99 -10.25
C SER A 699 -22.86 -30.60 -9.80
N TYR A 700 -23.19 -30.48 -8.53
CA TYR A 700 -23.61 -29.21 -7.92
C TYR A 700 -22.43 -28.22 -7.76
N PRO A 701 -22.70 -26.93 -7.72
CA PRO A 701 -21.67 -25.92 -7.39
C PRO A 701 -21.05 -26.16 -6.00
N ASP A 702 -19.76 -25.87 -5.87
CA ASP A 702 -19.04 -26.06 -4.59
C ASP A 702 -19.72 -25.34 -3.42
N SER A 703 -20.26 -24.14 -3.64
CA SER A 703 -20.97 -23.37 -2.60
C SER A 703 -22.22 -24.10 -2.08
N VAL A 704 -22.92 -24.83 -2.95
CA VAL A 704 -24.11 -25.64 -2.58
C VAL A 704 -23.68 -26.89 -1.83
N VAL A 705 -22.62 -27.55 -2.27
CA VAL A 705 -22.01 -28.71 -1.58
C VAL A 705 -21.53 -28.29 -0.19
N ASP A 706 -20.81 -27.18 -0.08
CA ASP A 706 -20.31 -26.63 1.20
C ASP A 706 -21.45 -26.30 2.17
N TYR A 707 -22.56 -25.76 1.65
CA TYR A 707 -23.75 -25.52 2.46
C TYR A 707 -24.27 -26.83 3.06
N PHE A 708 -24.51 -27.86 2.23
CA PHE A 708 -25.04 -29.14 2.70
C PHE A 708 -24.07 -29.96 3.53
N LEU A 709 -22.76 -29.75 3.38
CA LEU A 709 -21.74 -30.28 4.30
C LEU A 709 -21.80 -29.61 5.69
N GLY A 710 -22.45 -28.46 5.83
CA GLY A 710 -22.47 -27.68 7.06
C GLY A 710 -21.27 -26.74 7.23
N ASN A 711 -20.42 -26.57 6.21
CA ASN A 711 -19.24 -25.73 6.26
C ASN A 711 -19.52 -24.25 6.50
N ILE A 712 -20.73 -23.76 6.18
CA ILE A 712 -21.15 -22.37 6.44
C ILE A 712 -22.11 -22.24 7.64
N GLY A 713 -22.40 -23.33 8.35
CA GLY A 713 -23.29 -23.36 9.51
C GLY A 713 -24.49 -24.25 9.33
N GLN A 714 -25.44 -24.18 10.26
CA GLN A 714 -26.66 -24.98 10.29
C GLN A 714 -27.89 -24.08 10.12
N PRO A 715 -28.79 -24.34 9.16
CA PRO A 715 -30.03 -23.56 9.00
C PRO A 715 -31.03 -23.89 10.09
N GLU A 716 -31.90 -22.94 10.43
CA GLU A 716 -33.03 -23.19 11.31
C GLU A 716 -33.90 -24.31 10.71
N GLY A 717 -34.26 -25.31 11.53
CA GLY A 717 -35.03 -26.48 11.11
C GLY A 717 -34.23 -27.60 10.44
N GLY A 718 -32.90 -27.41 10.27
CA GLY A 718 -31.99 -28.40 9.65
C GLY A 718 -31.99 -28.36 8.11
N PHE A 719 -31.19 -29.22 7.51
CA PHE A 719 -31.11 -29.34 6.05
C PHE A 719 -32.25 -30.19 5.48
N PRO A 720 -32.77 -29.87 4.27
CA PRO A 720 -33.68 -30.77 3.53
C PRO A 720 -32.98 -32.10 3.21
N ALA A 721 -33.31 -33.14 3.96
CA ALA A 721 -32.57 -34.41 3.99
C ALA A 721 -32.44 -35.10 2.61
N ASP A 722 -33.52 -35.09 1.82
CA ASP A 722 -33.52 -35.75 0.50
C ASP A 722 -32.61 -35.04 -0.49
N LEU A 723 -32.67 -33.73 -0.57
CA LEU A 723 -31.78 -32.96 -1.43
C LEU A 723 -30.31 -33.00 -0.93
N GLN A 724 -30.08 -32.94 0.38
CA GLN A 724 -28.76 -33.08 0.97
C GLN A 724 -28.09 -34.39 0.54
N LYS A 725 -28.82 -35.49 0.52
CA LYS A 725 -28.33 -36.80 0.11
C LYS A 725 -27.92 -36.83 -1.37
N ILE A 726 -28.70 -36.19 -2.22
CA ILE A 726 -28.46 -36.06 -3.67
C ILE A 726 -27.22 -35.23 -3.91
N VAL A 727 -27.11 -34.06 -3.25
CA VAL A 727 -25.99 -33.12 -3.44
C VAL A 727 -24.68 -33.71 -2.92
N LEU A 728 -24.68 -34.32 -1.76
CA LEU A 728 -23.49 -34.82 -1.11
C LEU A 728 -22.95 -36.14 -1.70
N LYS A 729 -23.76 -36.91 -2.45
CA LYS A 729 -23.33 -38.18 -3.10
C LYS A 729 -22.51 -39.09 -2.19
N GLY A 730 -22.93 -39.19 -0.93
CA GLY A 730 -22.30 -40.07 0.08
C GLY A 730 -21.22 -39.38 0.93
N GLN A 731 -20.88 -38.15 0.70
CA GLN A 731 -20.04 -37.35 1.62
C GLN A 731 -20.80 -37.15 2.95
N LYS A 732 -20.07 -37.18 4.06
CA LYS A 732 -20.66 -36.98 5.39
C LYS A 732 -20.64 -35.50 5.76
N PRO A 733 -21.76 -34.93 6.22
CA PRO A 733 -21.76 -33.59 6.82
C PRO A 733 -20.83 -33.51 8.04
N ILE A 734 -20.31 -32.32 8.31
CA ILE A 734 -19.54 -32.07 9.53
C ILE A 734 -20.46 -32.03 10.75
N GLU A 735 -19.96 -32.46 11.89
CA GLU A 735 -20.65 -32.34 13.18
C GLU A 735 -20.04 -31.16 13.96
N GLY A 736 -20.86 -30.17 14.33
CA GLY A 736 -20.42 -28.99 15.06
C GLY A 736 -20.01 -27.80 14.16
N ARG A 737 -19.23 -26.87 14.70
CA ARG A 737 -18.81 -25.66 14.01
C ARG A 737 -17.58 -25.90 13.14
N ALA A 738 -17.64 -25.50 11.89
CA ALA A 738 -16.52 -25.64 10.96
C ALA A 738 -15.24 -24.94 11.49
N GLY A 739 -15.36 -23.73 12.05
CA GLY A 739 -14.22 -22.99 12.61
C GLY A 739 -13.48 -23.72 13.76
N ALA A 740 -14.21 -24.50 14.55
CA ALA A 740 -13.61 -25.30 15.63
C ALA A 740 -12.92 -26.58 15.11
N LEU A 741 -13.33 -27.09 13.94
CA LEU A 741 -12.77 -28.29 13.31
C LEU A 741 -11.57 -28.00 12.42
N LEU A 742 -11.41 -26.74 11.97
CA LEU A 742 -10.27 -26.34 11.16
C LEU A 742 -8.97 -26.38 12.00
N PRO A 743 -7.85 -26.83 11.42
CA PRO A 743 -6.57 -26.78 12.10
C PRO A 743 -6.20 -25.33 12.44
N PRO A 744 -5.67 -25.06 13.64
CA PRO A 744 -5.24 -23.71 14.00
C PRO A 744 -4.20 -23.17 13.00
N ALA A 745 -4.29 -21.89 12.68
CA ALA A 745 -3.26 -21.23 11.87
C ALA A 745 -1.92 -21.25 12.61
N ASP A 746 -0.87 -21.65 11.90
CA ASP A 746 0.51 -21.63 12.36
C ASP A 746 1.14 -20.26 12.12
N TRP A 747 1.20 -19.45 13.17
CA TRP A 747 1.69 -18.09 13.09
C TRP A 747 3.18 -18.00 12.72
N GLU A 748 4.01 -18.95 13.20
CA GLU A 748 5.45 -18.98 12.90
C GLU A 748 5.71 -19.33 11.45
N ALA A 749 4.96 -20.32 10.91
CA ALA A 749 5.05 -20.69 9.51
C ALA A 749 4.64 -19.52 8.58
N ILE A 750 3.59 -18.77 8.94
CA ILE A 750 3.15 -17.58 8.18
C ILE A 750 4.21 -16.49 8.25
N GLU A 751 4.77 -16.17 9.42
CA GLU A 751 5.81 -15.19 9.58
C GLU A 751 7.06 -15.52 8.76
N LYS A 752 7.48 -16.78 8.80
CA LYS A 752 8.58 -17.31 7.99
C LYS A 752 8.30 -17.14 6.49
N HIS A 753 7.10 -17.50 6.02
CA HIS A 753 6.70 -17.31 4.62
C HIS A 753 6.82 -15.84 4.20
N LEU A 754 6.30 -14.91 5.00
CA LEU A 754 6.35 -13.48 4.69
C LEU A 754 7.79 -12.93 4.63
N HIS A 755 8.70 -13.44 5.45
CA HIS A 755 10.12 -13.11 5.37
C HIS A 755 10.78 -13.67 4.10
N GLU A 756 10.49 -14.90 3.74
CA GLU A 756 11.12 -15.59 2.61
C GLU A 756 10.57 -15.12 1.25
N ALA A 757 9.24 -15.02 1.14
CA ALA A 757 8.58 -14.67 -0.13
C ALA A 757 8.70 -13.17 -0.49
N HIS A 758 8.66 -12.29 0.51
CA HIS A 758 8.58 -10.84 0.29
C HIS A 758 9.77 -10.04 0.85
N ALA A 759 10.81 -10.71 1.36
CA ALA A 759 11.99 -10.08 1.95
C ALA A 759 11.64 -8.97 2.97
N LEU A 760 10.51 -9.08 3.66
CA LEU A 760 10.05 -8.10 4.64
C LEU A 760 11.00 -8.06 5.82
N LYS A 761 11.71 -6.96 5.99
CA LYS A 761 12.69 -6.77 7.09
C LYS A 761 12.05 -6.81 8.48
N LYS A 762 10.78 -6.43 8.59
CA LYS A 762 9.98 -6.48 9.81
C LYS A 762 8.58 -6.97 9.47
N VAL A 763 8.24 -8.14 9.93
CA VAL A 763 6.88 -8.66 9.92
C VAL A 763 6.22 -8.26 11.25
N ASN A 764 5.06 -7.65 11.18
CA ASN A 764 4.29 -7.30 12.38
C ASN A 764 3.03 -8.18 12.45
N PRO A 765 2.39 -8.31 13.63
CA PRO A 765 1.22 -9.17 13.81
C PRO A 765 0.07 -8.91 12.82
N ARG A 766 -0.05 -7.67 12.29
CA ARG A 766 -1.07 -7.31 11.30
C ARG A 766 -0.78 -7.91 9.93
N ASN A 767 0.50 -7.97 9.53
CA ASN A 767 0.92 -8.62 8.28
C ASN A 767 0.57 -10.11 8.34
N VAL A 768 0.92 -10.77 9.44
CA VAL A 768 0.65 -12.20 9.69
C VAL A 768 -0.86 -12.47 9.65
N LEU A 769 -1.65 -11.63 10.33
CA LEU A 769 -3.10 -11.76 10.36
C LEU A 769 -3.76 -11.47 9.00
N SER A 770 -3.26 -10.49 8.25
CA SER A 770 -3.74 -10.19 6.90
C SER A 770 -3.50 -11.35 5.93
N TYR A 771 -2.32 -11.96 6.02
CA TYR A 771 -2.01 -13.16 5.24
C TYR A 771 -2.91 -14.34 5.66
N ALA A 772 -3.08 -14.59 6.96
CA ALA A 772 -3.95 -15.66 7.46
C ALA A 772 -5.40 -15.53 6.97
N LEU A 773 -5.92 -14.30 6.87
CA LEU A 773 -7.27 -14.02 6.38
C LEU A 773 -7.39 -14.15 4.85
N TYR A 774 -6.40 -13.66 4.10
CA TYR A 774 -6.45 -13.57 2.65
C TYR A 774 -5.06 -13.80 2.02
N PRO A 775 -4.52 -15.06 2.02
CA PRO A 775 -3.14 -15.31 1.61
C PRO A 775 -2.79 -14.72 0.24
N LYS A 776 -3.50 -15.15 -0.80
CA LYS A 776 -3.24 -14.69 -2.18
C LYS A 776 -3.43 -13.18 -2.35
N VAL A 777 -4.48 -12.61 -1.75
CA VAL A 777 -4.77 -11.17 -1.88
C VAL A 777 -3.69 -10.33 -1.21
N TYR A 778 -3.18 -10.81 -0.08
CA TYR A 778 -2.11 -10.13 0.63
C TYR A 778 -0.78 -10.21 -0.12
N ASP A 779 -0.45 -11.38 -0.70
CA ASP A 779 0.73 -11.53 -1.56
C ASP A 779 0.65 -10.60 -2.78
N ASP A 780 -0.50 -10.56 -3.46
CA ASP A 780 -0.74 -9.66 -4.61
C ASP A 780 -0.61 -8.16 -4.21
N TYR A 781 -1.02 -7.82 -2.99
CA TYR A 781 -0.87 -6.46 -2.44
C TYR A 781 0.60 -6.11 -2.18
N VAL A 782 1.37 -6.98 -1.53
CA VAL A 782 2.79 -6.76 -1.25
C VAL A 782 3.58 -6.67 -2.55
N ASN A 783 3.33 -7.58 -3.51
CA ASN A 783 3.95 -7.53 -4.83
C ASN A 783 3.63 -6.22 -5.57
N HIS A 784 2.41 -5.71 -5.45
CA HIS A 784 2.02 -4.42 -6.02
C HIS A 784 2.82 -3.26 -5.38
N GLU A 785 2.99 -3.27 -4.05
CA GLU A 785 3.82 -2.26 -3.37
C GLU A 785 5.30 -2.35 -3.77
N GLU A 786 5.82 -3.53 -4.07
CA GLU A 786 7.18 -3.70 -4.57
C GLU A 786 7.34 -3.09 -5.98
N VAL A 787 6.35 -3.27 -6.85
CA VAL A 787 6.37 -2.71 -8.22
C VAL A 787 6.15 -1.20 -8.21
N TYR A 788 5.05 -0.73 -7.59
CA TYR A 788 4.59 0.66 -7.73
C TYR A 788 4.83 1.55 -6.51
N THR A 789 5.37 0.98 -5.39
CA THR A 789 5.42 1.63 -4.07
C THR A 789 4.01 1.92 -3.49
N ASP A 790 3.93 2.68 -2.39
CA ASP A 790 2.66 3.05 -1.79
C ASP A 790 1.91 4.08 -2.65
N VAL A 791 0.84 3.64 -3.29
CA VAL A 791 -0.06 4.47 -4.13
C VAL A 791 -1.31 4.94 -3.37
N SER A 792 -1.45 4.59 -2.09
CA SER A 792 -2.62 4.94 -1.28
C SER A 792 -2.79 6.45 -1.08
N LYS A 793 -1.71 7.20 -1.24
CA LYS A 793 -1.67 8.67 -1.13
C LYS A 793 -2.20 9.42 -2.36
N LEU A 794 -2.33 8.76 -3.50
CA LEU A 794 -2.92 9.37 -4.70
C LEU A 794 -4.39 9.73 -4.44
N SER A 795 -4.87 10.82 -5.03
CA SER A 795 -6.29 11.13 -5.07
C SER A 795 -7.07 10.05 -5.83
N SER A 796 -8.34 9.87 -5.55
CA SER A 796 -9.14 8.77 -6.11
C SER A 796 -9.30 8.87 -7.63
N ASP A 797 -9.44 10.08 -8.16
CA ASP A 797 -9.49 10.32 -9.60
C ASP A 797 -8.19 9.93 -10.31
N VAL A 798 -7.04 10.28 -9.74
CA VAL A 798 -5.73 9.89 -10.27
C VAL A 798 -5.48 8.39 -10.12
N PHE A 799 -5.91 7.80 -9.01
CA PHE A 799 -5.75 6.37 -8.77
C PHE A 799 -6.52 5.53 -9.80
N PHE A 800 -7.77 5.90 -10.14
CA PHE A 800 -8.59 5.11 -11.06
C PHE A 800 -8.39 5.48 -12.54
N PHE A 801 -8.10 6.75 -12.84
CA PHE A 801 -8.09 7.23 -14.22
C PHE A 801 -6.75 7.78 -14.69
N GLY A 802 -5.75 7.89 -13.81
CA GLY A 802 -4.49 8.56 -14.12
C GLY A 802 -4.65 10.08 -14.24
N LEU A 803 -3.83 10.70 -15.07
CA LEU A 803 -3.82 12.15 -15.32
C LEU A 803 -4.26 12.45 -16.76
N ALA A 804 -5.01 13.52 -16.95
CA ALA A 804 -5.24 14.08 -18.27
C ALA A 804 -3.98 14.81 -18.79
N LYS A 805 -3.85 14.96 -20.10
CA LYS A 805 -2.71 15.67 -20.70
C LYS A 805 -2.60 17.10 -20.17
N GLY A 806 -1.44 17.44 -19.63
CA GLY A 806 -1.17 18.73 -18.98
C GLY A 806 -1.59 18.83 -17.51
N GLU A 807 -2.30 17.83 -16.97
CA GLU A 807 -2.71 17.78 -15.56
C GLU A 807 -1.53 17.41 -14.67
N GLU A 808 -1.55 17.91 -13.45
CA GLU A 808 -0.55 17.64 -12.44
C GLU A 808 -1.17 17.18 -11.11
N THR A 809 -0.43 16.36 -10.36
CA THR A 809 -0.80 15.93 -9.02
C THR A 809 0.38 16.03 -8.07
N SER A 810 0.11 16.37 -6.81
CA SER A 810 1.12 16.33 -5.74
C SER A 810 0.87 15.12 -4.85
N ILE A 811 1.93 14.41 -4.50
CA ILE A 811 1.85 13.25 -3.62
C ILE A 811 2.97 13.27 -2.58
N GLU A 812 2.62 13.11 -1.32
CA GLU A 812 3.56 12.92 -0.23
C GLU A 812 4.11 11.48 -0.24
N ILE A 813 5.40 11.32 -0.53
CA ILE A 813 6.10 10.01 -0.55
C ILE A 813 6.83 9.68 0.75
N GLY A 814 6.80 10.56 1.69
CA GLY A 814 7.42 10.44 3.01
C GLY A 814 7.22 11.74 3.78
N GLU A 815 7.39 11.71 5.08
CA GLU A 815 7.19 12.87 5.96
C GLU A 815 7.94 14.11 5.45
N GLY A 816 7.19 15.15 5.05
CA GLY A 816 7.74 16.39 4.48
C GLY A 816 8.40 16.25 3.10
N LYS A 817 8.08 15.22 2.33
CA LYS A 817 8.62 14.97 0.98
C LYS A 817 7.51 14.81 -0.03
N ASP A 818 7.19 15.89 -0.71
CA ASP A 818 6.22 15.92 -1.79
C ASP A 818 6.87 15.74 -3.16
N ILE A 819 6.17 15.04 -4.03
CA ILE A 819 6.51 14.92 -5.46
C ILE A 819 5.38 15.54 -6.26
N LEU A 820 5.73 16.46 -7.15
CA LEU A 820 4.83 16.99 -8.16
C LEU A 820 5.02 16.20 -9.44
N ILE A 821 3.97 15.58 -9.95
CA ILE A 821 3.97 14.77 -11.18
C ILE A 821 2.98 15.40 -12.15
N LYS A 822 3.47 15.79 -13.34
CA LYS A 822 2.67 16.32 -14.43
C LYS A 822 2.76 15.39 -15.64
N TYR A 823 1.61 15.02 -16.20
CA TYR A 823 1.57 14.24 -17.43
C TYR A 823 1.66 15.15 -18.66
N ILE A 824 2.64 14.90 -19.54
CA ILE A 824 2.91 15.76 -20.70
C ILE A 824 2.32 15.16 -21.98
N ASP A 825 2.74 13.93 -22.34
CA ASP A 825 2.32 13.30 -23.59
C ASP A 825 2.55 11.78 -23.60
N MET A 826 1.98 11.11 -24.62
CA MET A 826 2.12 9.68 -24.84
C MET A 826 2.34 9.41 -26.33
N THR A 827 3.29 8.53 -26.65
CA THR A 827 3.54 8.11 -28.03
C THR A 827 2.52 7.06 -28.49
N GLU A 828 2.43 6.89 -29.83
CA GLU A 828 1.80 5.70 -30.38
C GLU A 828 2.56 4.44 -29.96
N PRO A 829 1.89 3.28 -29.88
CA PRO A 829 2.54 2.05 -29.48
C PRO A 829 3.59 1.61 -30.54
N ASN A 830 4.71 1.10 -30.06
CA ASN A 830 5.72 0.49 -30.92
C ASN A 830 5.29 -0.93 -31.38
N THR A 831 6.15 -1.60 -32.12
CA THR A 831 5.91 -2.97 -32.64
C THR A 831 5.71 -4.02 -31.54
N GLU A 832 6.16 -3.74 -30.32
CA GLU A 832 5.99 -4.60 -29.13
C GLU A 832 4.75 -4.22 -28.31
N GLY A 833 3.94 -3.28 -28.78
CA GLY A 833 2.78 -2.77 -28.05
C GLY A 833 3.11 -1.84 -26.87
N ILE A 834 4.34 -1.32 -26.82
CA ILE A 834 4.77 -0.44 -25.73
C ILE A 834 4.51 1.01 -26.12
N ARG A 835 3.85 1.75 -25.21
CA ARG A 835 3.72 3.22 -25.28
C ARG A 835 4.74 3.87 -24.37
N THR A 836 5.31 4.98 -24.80
CA THR A 836 6.18 5.82 -23.96
C THR A 836 5.41 7.04 -23.52
N LEU A 837 5.24 7.19 -22.20
CA LEU A 837 4.62 8.36 -21.58
C LEU A 837 5.70 9.29 -21.05
N THR A 838 5.55 10.58 -21.30
CA THR A 838 6.44 11.62 -20.78
C THR A 838 5.78 12.30 -19.60
N PHE A 839 6.46 12.26 -18.45
CA PHE A 839 6.06 12.98 -17.24
C PHE A 839 7.11 14.04 -16.90
N GLU A 840 6.67 15.15 -16.33
CA GLU A 840 7.53 16.09 -15.63
C GLU A 840 7.40 15.81 -14.12
N ILE A 841 8.51 15.45 -13.48
CA ILE A 841 8.55 15.12 -12.04
C ILE A 841 9.47 16.11 -11.34
N ASN A 842 8.91 16.99 -10.50
CA ASN A 842 9.63 18.10 -9.86
C ASN A 842 10.48 18.90 -10.85
N GLY A 843 9.91 19.26 -12.01
CA GLY A 843 10.57 20.05 -13.05
C GLY A 843 11.53 19.25 -13.95
N VAL A 844 11.62 17.91 -13.81
CA VAL A 844 12.50 17.06 -14.61
C VAL A 844 11.69 16.08 -15.45
N MET A 845 11.92 16.08 -16.77
CA MET A 845 11.26 15.17 -17.69
C MET A 845 11.71 13.73 -17.46
N ARG A 846 10.77 12.80 -17.45
CA ARG A 846 10.99 11.34 -17.39
C ARG A 846 10.11 10.62 -18.38
N GLU A 847 10.70 9.64 -19.04
CA GLU A 847 9.98 8.72 -19.91
C GLU A 847 9.68 7.42 -19.16
N ILE A 848 8.42 7.00 -19.22
CA ILE A 848 7.91 5.78 -18.63
C ILE A 848 7.35 4.91 -19.75
N LYS A 849 7.78 3.66 -19.81
CA LYS A 849 7.33 2.69 -20.81
C LYS A 849 6.22 1.81 -20.22
N VAL A 850 5.08 1.73 -20.89
CA VAL A 850 3.92 0.96 -20.45
C VAL A 850 3.45 0.05 -21.60
N LEU A 851 3.25 -1.22 -21.31
CA LEU A 851 2.66 -2.16 -22.26
C LEU A 851 1.15 -1.89 -22.36
N ASP A 852 0.66 -1.65 -23.59
CA ASP A 852 -0.77 -1.53 -23.88
C ASP A 852 -1.40 -2.91 -24.00
N LYS A 853 -2.15 -3.32 -22.98
CA LYS A 853 -2.78 -4.65 -22.87
C LYS A 853 -3.98 -4.83 -23.80
N HIS A 854 -4.47 -3.76 -24.44
CA HIS A 854 -5.60 -3.80 -25.36
C HIS A 854 -5.20 -4.08 -26.81
N LEU A 855 -3.89 -4.07 -27.09
CA LEU A 855 -3.36 -4.39 -28.41
C LEU A 855 -3.06 -5.88 -28.51
N GLU A 856 -3.65 -6.54 -29.50
CA GLU A 856 -3.15 -7.84 -29.95
C GLU A 856 -1.80 -7.62 -30.65
N VAL A 857 -0.72 -7.74 -29.90
CA VAL A 857 0.61 -7.81 -30.50
C VAL A 857 0.65 -9.09 -31.33
N LYS A 858 0.52 -8.97 -32.64
CA LYS A 858 0.89 -10.08 -33.55
C LYS A 858 2.37 -10.30 -33.25
N SER A 859 2.67 -11.30 -32.43
CA SER A 859 4.02 -11.81 -32.39
C SER A 859 4.31 -12.27 -33.80
N ASP A 860 5.15 -11.56 -34.53
CA ASP A 860 5.89 -12.18 -35.63
C ASP A 860 6.68 -13.30 -34.98
N GLY A 861 6.06 -14.44 -34.90
CA GLY A 861 6.57 -15.63 -34.25
C GLY A 861 7.84 -16.07 -34.96
N LYS A 862 8.96 -15.46 -34.64
CA LYS A 862 10.24 -16.12 -34.80
C LYS A 862 10.11 -17.39 -33.97
N LEU A 863 9.93 -18.50 -34.65
CA LEU A 863 9.87 -19.84 -34.05
C LEU A 863 11.08 -19.93 -33.09
N LYS A 864 10.81 -19.95 -31.81
CA LYS A 864 11.86 -20.20 -30.83
C LYS A 864 12.35 -21.63 -31.05
N ALA A 865 13.66 -21.79 -31.08
CA ALA A 865 14.25 -23.12 -31.18
C ALA A 865 13.72 -23.97 -30.01
N ASP A 866 13.13 -25.13 -30.36
CA ASP A 866 12.73 -26.12 -29.35
C ASP A 866 13.99 -26.72 -28.70
N LYS A 867 14.19 -26.49 -27.43
CA LYS A 867 15.34 -27.00 -26.65
C LYS A 867 15.45 -28.52 -26.66
N ASN A 868 14.35 -29.21 -26.92
CA ASN A 868 14.30 -30.68 -26.99
C ASN A 868 14.52 -31.23 -28.39
N ASN A 869 14.61 -30.39 -29.44
CA ASN A 869 14.88 -30.79 -30.80
C ASN A 869 16.36 -30.51 -31.13
N PRO A 870 17.22 -31.54 -31.29
CA PRO A 870 18.64 -31.37 -31.56
C PRO A 870 18.94 -30.72 -32.91
N PHE A 871 17.95 -30.59 -33.80
CA PHE A 871 18.09 -29.93 -35.08
C PHE A 871 17.66 -28.46 -35.07
N HIS A 872 17.12 -27.95 -33.94
CA HIS A 872 16.80 -26.54 -33.78
C HIS A 872 17.98 -25.75 -33.22
N LEU A 873 18.60 -24.95 -34.07
CA LEU A 873 19.65 -24.00 -33.66
C LEU A 873 19.00 -22.66 -33.33
N GLY A 874 19.08 -22.26 -32.05
CA GLY A 874 18.71 -20.92 -31.63
C GLY A 874 19.80 -19.91 -31.98
N SER A 875 19.41 -18.73 -32.47
CA SER A 875 20.34 -17.58 -32.57
C SER A 875 20.71 -17.08 -31.17
N SER A 876 21.95 -16.75 -30.96
CA SER A 876 22.46 -16.12 -29.76
C SER A 876 22.21 -14.60 -29.67
N ILE A 877 21.43 -14.05 -30.61
CA ILE A 877 21.06 -12.63 -30.69
C ILE A 877 19.59 -12.47 -30.32
#